data_d79d6d73e8bb9b571a94e0f594e030b0
#
_entry.id   d79d6d73e8bb9b571a94e0f594e030b0
#
_cell.length_a   1.000
_cell.length_b   1.000
_cell.length_c   1.000
_cell.angle_alpha   90.00
_cell.angle_beta   90.00
_cell.angle_gamma   90.00
#
_symmetry.space_group_name_H-M   'P 1'
#
loop_
_entity.id
_entity.type
_entity.pdbx_description
1 polymer ?
#
loop_
_entity_poly.entity_id
_entity_poly.type
_entity_poly.pdbx_seq_one_letter_code
_entity_poly.pdbx_strand_id
1 'polypeptide(L)'
;MTDERRKVVIFSGTTEGRNLSEQLNRRGIPHSVFVATEYGQMMQPKGENILVEEGRKDAAEIREAIKDASVVADATHPYAELVTDNIREAAQELGVRLLRVVRDADDGSLDLSGVTFFDSASECAAALSGIKGNILLTTGSKELKELCAGIEDKDRLYVRVLPSLESIRLCEDAGIRNDRIIALQGPFSRELNAALLRQYHIDVLVTKDSGKAGGFNEKILSCADEKVKVFCIKRPMESGGVSTAYALDEILKITGKELYQKSLTLNIIGNGMGDRRCLTLEAAQALEESDVVFGAERLLEGIRDKDTYPCYLSEDIAKELDKILADRNELKAAVLFSGDIGFFSGAEKFEKGIKEWALANKALVKIKIQRFPGISSVAFLAARLSKSYSDADIISLHGKNSDRDIRLASKRISESAGAFVLLSSGGDVSRLRRALSEIKVEAVVTVASNLSYENETIVTLLPEDETPEFSKGLYVLYISNPSPKKRSLFPTIDDEEFIRNKTPMTKALIRHECVRLLGLKEGDVLYDVGSGTGSVAIEAAGLSDSLKVFSFEKKTEALEVQRENLEKFSCGNIALIEGEAPDTFKEAGEAPDAVFIGGSTGRLGDILKAVKTCGKNVRVVITAITMETMNEILRLKEDPDIRELDIQQITGSRAEKAGNYNLMKTDNSVMVAAFWIEAKNGNNTEE
;
A
#
# COMPACT_ATOMS: atom_id res chain seq x y z
N MET A 1 -52.64 2.96 -19.70
CA MET A 1 -51.44 3.72 -19.26
C MET A 1 -50.29 2.74 -19.16
N THR A 2 -49.33 2.81 -20.06
CA THR A 2 -48.11 1.99 -19.98
C THR A 2 -47.32 2.42 -18.75
N ASP A 3 -46.98 1.46 -17.88
CA ASP A 3 -46.19 1.74 -16.68
C ASP A 3 -44.82 2.27 -17.13
N GLU A 4 -44.46 3.53 -16.81
CA GLU A 4 -43.20 4.17 -17.21
C GLU A 4 -41.99 3.38 -16.77
N ARG A 5 -42.13 2.53 -15.73
CA ARG A 5 -41.07 1.65 -15.26
C ARG A 5 -40.70 0.55 -16.24
N ARG A 6 -41.55 0.23 -17.20
CA ARG A 6 -41.25 -0.77 -18.24
C ARG A 6 -40.49 -0.21 -19.46
N LYS A 7 -40.24 1.09 -19.52
CA LYS A 7 -39.45 1.68 -20.61
C LYS A 7 -37.96 1.35 -20.52
N VAL A 8 -37.44 1.14 -19.31
CA VAL A 8 -36.07 0.68 -19.08
C VAL A 8 -36.15 -0.66 -18.34
N VAL A 9 -35.58 -1.69 -18.93
CA VAL A 9 -35.64 -3.05 -18.39
C VAL A 9 -34.21 -3.55 -18.15
N ILE A 10 -33.97 -4.08 -16.96
CA ILE A 10 -32.66 -4.68 -16.57
C ILE A 10 -32.89 -6.15 -16.22
N PHE A 11 -32.21 -7.06 -16.92
CA PHE A 11 -32.04 -8.43 -16.46
C PHE A 11 -30.80 -8.49 -15.61
N SER A 12 -30.97 -8.65 -14.29
CA SER A 12 -29.89 -8.52 -13.31
C SER A 12 -29.50 -9.87 -12.71
N GLY A 13 -28.23 -10.19 -12.75
CA GLY A 13 -27.63 -11.38 -12.14
C GLY A 13 -26.23 -11.12 -11.59
N THR A 14 -25.73 -9.88 -11.78
CA THR A 14 -24.38 -9.47 -11.41
C THR A 14 -24.38 -8.19 -10.57
N THR A 15 -23.22 -7.85 -10.03
CA THR A 15 -23.00 -6.57 -9.34
C THR A 15 -23.19 -5.37 -10.26
N GLU A 16 -22.85 -5.51 -11.54
CA GLU A 16 -22.98 -4.49 -12.58
C GLU A 16 -24.46 -4.12 -12.79
N GLY A 17 -25.35 -5.12 -12.85
CA GLY A 17 -26.79 -4.90 -12.96
C GLY A 17 -27.38 -4.18 -11.75
N ARG A 18 -26.93 -4.53 -10.55
CA ARG A 18 -27.33 -3.83 -9.31
C ARG A 18 -26.86 -2.38 -9.30
N ASN A 19 -25.59 -2.15 -9.65
CA ASN A 19 -25.02 -0.81 -9.72
C ASN A 19 -25.73 0.05 -10.75
N LEU A 20 -26.07 -0.50 -11.91
CA LEU A 20 -26.84 0.21 -12.94
C LEU A 20 -28.22 0.60 -12.43
N SER A 21 -28.94 -0.34 -11.79
CA SER A 21 -30.26 -0.09 -11.18
C SER A 21 -30.19 1.00 -10.11
N GLU A 22 -29.19 0.95 -9.21
CA GLU A 22 -28.98 1.97 -8.19
C GLU A 22 -28.72 3.36 -8.81
N GLN A 23 -27.89 3.42 -9.85
CA GLN A 23 -27.59 4.66 -10.56
C GLN A 23 -28.81 5.27 -11.25
N LEU A 24 -29.67 4.44 -11.82
CA LEU A 24 -30.92 4.89 -12.43
C LEU A 24 -31.94 5.37 -11.38
N ASN A 25 -32.05 4.64 -10.26
CA ASN A 25 -32.93 5.04 -9.16
C ASN A 25 -32.56 6.39 -8.57
N ARG A 26 -31.25 6.62 -8.30
CA ARG A 26 -30.74 7.90 -7.81
C ARG A 26 -31.05 9.08 -8.72
N ARG A 27 -31.27 8.83 -10.02
CA ARG A 27 -31.66 9.85 -11.03
C ARG A 27 -33.13 9.96 -11.24
N GLY A 28 -33.93 9.25 -10.47
CA GLY A 28 -35.39 9.26 -10.65
C GLY A 28 -35.83 8.66 -11.98
N ILE A 29 -35.11 7.70 -12.54
CA ILE A 29 -35.45 7.00 -13.77
C ILE A 29 -36.25 5.75 -13.43
N PRO A 30 -37.53 5.69 -13.78
CA PRO A 30 -38.35 4.50 -13.56
C PRO A 30 -37.82 3.32 -14.39
N HIS A 31 -37.59 2.16 -13.74
CA HIS A 31 -37.11 0.96 -14.42
C HIS A 31 -37.59 -0.34 -13.75
N SER A 32 -37.63 -1.41 -14.53
CA SER A 32 -37.92 -2.75 -14.05
C SER A 32 -36.68 -3.60 -14.01
N VAL A 33 -36.53 -4.40 -12.95
CA VAL A 33 -35.38 -5.30 -12.75
C VAL A 33 -35.89 -6.72 -12.62
N PHE A 34 -35.45 -7.59 -13.52
CA PHE A 34 -35.76 -9.02 -13.49
C PHE A 34 -34.60 -9.80 -12.90
N VAL A 35 -34.88 -10.66 -11.91
CA VAL A 35 -33.93 -11.51 -11.22
C VAL A 35 -34.42 -12.96 -11.16
N ALA A 36 -33.52 -13.92 -11.25
CA ALA A 36 -33.86 -15.34 -11.34
C ALA A 36 -34.18 -15.99 -9.99
N THR A 37 -33.83 -15.36 -8.85
CA THR A 37 -33.92 -15.97 -7.52
C THR A 37 -34.33 -14.95 -6.46
N GLU A 38 -34.99 -15.44 -5.38
CA GLU A 38 -35.34 -14.65 -4.19
C GLU A 38 -34.10 -13.91 -3.62
N TYR A 39 -32.97 -14.57 -3.57
CA TYR A 39 -31.72 -13.95 -3.17
C TYR A 39 -31.34 -12.76 -4.07
N GLY A 40 -31.49 -12.93 -5.39
CA GLY A 40 -31.28 -11.84 -6.35
C GLY A 40 -32.21 -10.65 -6.08
N GLN A 41 -33.47 -10.90 -5.71
CA GLN A 41 -34.42 -9.86 -5.34
C GLN A 41 -34.05 -9.13 -4.06
N MET A 42 -33.65 -9.86 -3.01
CA MET A 42 -33.22 -9.27 -1.73
C MET A 42 -32.01 -8.35 -1.88
N MET A 43 -31.14 -8.63 -2.84
CA MET A 43 -29.92 -7.86 -3.09
C MET A 43 -30.10 -6.64 -3.98
N GLN A 44 -31.28 -6.45 -4.59
CA GLN A 44 -31.55 -5.26 -5.41
C GLN A 44 -31.73 -4.01 -4.54
N PRO A 45 -31.35 -2.82 -5.04
CA PRO A 45 -31.62 -1.57 -4.37
C PRO A 45 -33.14 -1.36 -4.24
N LYS A 46 -33.57 -0.73 -3.15
CA LYS A 46 -34.97 -0.38 -2.91
C LYS A 46 -35.20 1.08 -3.28
N GLY A 47 -36.31 1.37 -3.95
CA GLY A 47 -36.63 2.75 -4.33
C GLY A 47 -37.98 2.83 -5.05
N GLU A 48 -38.57 4.01 -5.08
CA GLU A 48 -39.88 4.24 -5.73
C GLU A 48 -39.84 4.07 -7.26
N ASN A 49 -38.65 4.24 -7.84
CA ASN A 49 -38.46 4.14 -9.30
C ASN A 49 -38.10 2.72 -9.75
N ILE A 50 -38.00 1.75 -8.83
CA ILE A 50 -37.62 0.39 -9.14
C ILE A 50 -38.80 -0.55 -8.98
N LEU A 51 -39.07 -1.36 -10.01
CA LEU A 51 -39.94 -2.51 -9.92
C LEU A 51 -39.11 -3.78 -10.05
N VAL A 52 -38.99 -4.57 -8.97
CA VAL A 52 -38.23 -5.83 -8.99
C VAL A 52 -39.20 -6.99 -9.14
N GLU A 53 -39.00 -7.81 -10.18
CA GLU A 53 -39.74 -9.04 -10.43
C GLU A 53 -38.79 -10.24 -10.30
N GLU A 54 -39.22 -11.23 -9.50
CA GLU A 54 -38.49 -12.49 -9.30
C GLU A 54 -39.05 -13.58 -10.20
N GLY A 55 -38.20 -14.48 -10.62
CA GLY A 55 -38.56 -15.70 -11.33
C GLY A 55 -37.75 -15.90 -12.61
N ARG A 56 -37.49 -17.17 -12.91
CA ARG A 56 -36.87 -17.52 -14.21
C ARG A 56 -37.89 -17.32 -15.29
N LYS A 57 -37.53 -16.55 -16.31
CA LYS A 57 -38.40 -16.27 -17.45
C LYS A 57 -37.98 -17.10 -18.65
N ASP A 58 -38.94 -17.72 -19.33
CA ASP A 58 -38.73 -18.35 -20.62
C ASP A 58 -38.71 -17.31 -21.77
N ALA A 59 -38.49 -17.75 -23.01
CA ALA A 59 -38.38 -16.85 -24.16
C ALA A 59 -39.67 -16.05 -24.43
N ALA A 60 -40.85 -16.62 -24.18
CA ALA A 60 -42.12 -15.95 -24.37
C ALA A 60 -42.35 -14.90 -23.28
N GLU A 61 -42.05 -15.21 -22.03
CA GLU A 61 -42.11 -14.30 -20.89
C GLU A 61 -41.12 -13.15 -21.00
N ILE A 62 -39.89 -13.39 -21.53
CA ILE A 62 -38.90 -12.33 -21.80
C ILE A 62 -39.47 -11.38 -22.87
N ARG A 63 -40.01 -11.90 -23.97
CA ARG A 63 -40.60 -11.10 -25.05
C ARG A 63 -41.75 -10.21 -24.51
N GLU A 64 -42.62 -10.75 -23.68
CA GLU A 64 -43.71 -9.99 -23.05
C GLU A 64 -43.17 -8.91 -22.10
N ALA A 65 -42.12 -9.22 -21.34
CA ALA A 65 -41.50 -8.29 -20.38
C ALA A 65 -40.86 -7.07 -21.05
N ILE A 66 -40.35 -7.20 -22.27
CA ILE A 66 -39.61 -6.12 -22.97
C ILE A 66 -40.38 -5.47 -24.12
N LYS A 67 -41.64 -5.89 -24.39
CA LYS A 67 -42.42 -5.41 -25.55
C LYS A 67 -42.61 -3.89 -25.58
N ASP A 68 -42.74 -3.24 -24.42
CA ASP A 68 -42.90 -1.80 -24.27
C ASP A 68 -41.61 -1.07 -23.92
N ALA A 69 -40.45 -1.79 -23.90
CA ALA A 69 -39.18 -1.24 -23.53
C ALA A 69 -38.56 -0.37 -24.62
N SER A 70 -37.97 0.75 -24.24
CA SER A 70 -37.13 1.58 -25.12
C SER A 70 -35.69 1.08 -25.12
N VAL A 71 -35.27 0.47 -24.02
CA VAL A 71 -33.91 -0.09 -23.85
C VAL A 71 -33.96 -1.26 -22.87
N VAL A 72 -33.15 -2.27 -23.18
CA VAL A 72 -32.93 -3.45 -22.33
C VAL A 72 -31.46 -3.52 -21.99
N ALA A 73 -31.15 -3.64 -20.72
CA ALA A 73 -29.79 -3.92 -20.22
C ALA A 73 -29.72 -5.39 -19.76
N ASP A 74 -28.94 -6.18 -20.47
CA ASP A 74 -28.65 -7.55 -20.05
C ASP A 74 -27.36 -7.55 -19.19
N ALA A 75 -27.54 -7.61 -17.88
CA ALA A 75 -26.53 -7.76 -16.87
C ALA A 75 -26.65 -9.11 -16.14
N THR A 76 -27.06 -10.16 -16.87
CA THR A 76 -27.10 -11.53 -16.37
C THR A 76 -25.68 -12.07 -16.20
N HIS A 77 -25.58 -13.15 -15.43
CA HIS A 77 -24.25 -13.75 -15.17
C HIS A 77 -23.65 -14.33 -16.47
N PRO A 78 -22.35 -14.17 -16.76
CA PRO A 78 -21.70 -14.63 -17.99
C PRO A 78 -21.97 -16.11 -18.33
N TYR A 79 -22.16 -16.95 -17.32
CA TYR A 79 -22.47 -18.38 -17.48
C TYR A 79 -23.98 -18.66 -17.68
N ALA A 80 -24.80 -17.66 -17.88
CA ALA A 80 -26.25 -17.79 -18.13
C ALA A 80 -26.58 -17.61 -19.63
N GLU A 81 -25.84 -18.30 -20.51
CA GLU A 81 -25.87 -18.13 -21.97
C GLU A 81 -27.29 -18.24 -22.55
N LEU A 82 -28.05 -19.27 -22.14
CA LEU A 82 -29.43 -19.48 -22.63
C LEU A 82 -30.36 -18.26 -22.41
N VAL A 83 -30.26 -17.63 -21.23
CA VAL A 83 -31.08 -16.43 -20.93
C VAL A 83 -30.60 -15.23 -21.74
N THR A 84 -29.29 -15.04 -21.88
CA THR A 84 -28.71 -14.01 -22.71
C THR A 84 -29.13 -14.14 -24.18
N ASP A 85 -29.16 -15.36 -24.73
CA ASP A 85 -29.60 -15.60 -26.09
C ASP A 85 -31.10 -15.31 -26.25
N ASN A 86 -31.93 -15.76 -25.33
CA ASN A 86 -33.38 -15.44 -25.34
C ASN A 86 -33.64 -13.95 -25.27
N ILE A 87 -32.85 -13.20 -24.46
CA ILE A 87 -33.00 -11.73 -24.37
C ILE A 87 -32.56 -11.09 -25.69
N ARG A 88 -31.48 -11.58 -26.31
CA ARG A 88 -31.00 -11.07 -27.60
C ARG A 88 -32.00 -11.28 -28.73
N GLU A 89 -32.55 -12.48 -28.85
CA GLU A 89 -33.58 -12.82 -29.85
C GLU A 89 -34.81 -11.97 -29.66
N ALA A 90 -35.36 -11.89 -28.45
CA ALA A 90 -36.54 -11.09 -28.15
C ALA A 90 -36.33 -9.60 -28.44
N ALA A 91 -35.16 -9.04 -28.07
CA ALA A 91 -34.83 -7.63 -28.34
C ALA A 91 -34.68 -7.37 -29.84
N GLN A 92 -34.12 -8.29 -30.61
CA GLN A 92 -33.98 -8.21 -32.06
C GLN A 92 -35.34 -8.28 -32.76
N GLU A 93 -36.20 -9.22 -32.37
CA GLU A 93 -37.54 -9.36 -32.93
C GLU A 93 -38.41 -8.12 -32.69
N LEU A 94 -38.30 -7.51 -31.52
CA LEU A 94 -39.09 -6.32 -31.14
C LEU A 94 -38.46 -4.99 -31.56
N GLY A 95 -37.24 -5.01 -32.09
CA GLY A 95 -36.47 -3.80 -32.45
C GLY A 95 -36.06 -2.95 -31.24
N VAL A 96 -35.93 -3.55 -30.06
CA VAL A 96 -35.54 -2.86 -28.83
C VAL A 96 -34.02 -2.76 -28.72
N ARG A 97 -33.51 -1.62 -28.28
CA ARG A 97 -32.09 -1.42 -28.05
C ARG A 97 -31.61 -2.32 -26.91
N LEU A 98 -30.69 -3.23 -27.20
CA LEU A 98 -30.06 -4.12 -26.23
C LEU A 98 -28.65 -3.64 -25.87
N LEU A 99 -28.36 -3.60 -24.59
CA LEU A 99 -27.05 -3.29 -24.01
C LEU A 99 -26.58 -4.49 -23.17
N ARG A 100 -25.62 -5.26 -23.68
CA ARG A 100 -24.99 -6.32 -22.88
C ARG A 100 -24.00 -5.69 -21.91
N VAL A 101 -24.33 -5.65 -20.63
CA VAL A 101 -23.50 -5.02 -19.59
C VAL A 101 -22.52 -6.04 -19.05
N VAL A 102 -21.25 -5.79 -19.27
CA VAL A 102 -20.12 -6.64 -18.82
C VAL A 102 -19.22 -5.85 -17.88
N ARG A 103 -18.48 -6.59 -17.10
CA ARG A 103 -17.49 -6.01 -16.18
C ARG A 103 -16.32 -5.43 -16.98
N ASP A 104 -15.80 -4.27 -16.55
CA ASP A 104 -14.56 -3.72 -17.08
C ASP A 104 -13.42 -4.73 -16.88
N ALA A 105 -12.53 -4.87 -17.88
CA ALA A 105 -11.38 -5.75 -17.80
C ALA A 105 -10.50 -5.38 -16.60
N ASP A 106 -9.95 -6.39 -15.92
CA ASP A 106 -9.01 -6.17 -14.81
C ASP A 106 -7.76 -5.42 -15.31
N ASP A 107 -7.25 -4.52 -14.48
CA ASP A 107 -6.09 -3.68 -14.76
C ASP A 107 -4.73 -4.44 -14.69
N GLY A 108 -4.75 -5.77 -14.62
CA GLY A 108 -3.55 -6.62 -14.60
C GLY A 108 -2.74 -6.57 -13.30
N SER A 109 -3.32 -6.09 -12.21
CA SER A 109 -2.62 -5.88 -10.93
C SER A 109 -2.44 -7.14 -10.06
N LEU A 110 -3.00 -8.30 -10.46
CA LEU A 110 -2.93 -9.55 -9.69
C LEU A 110 -1.93 -10.51 -10.34
N ASP A 111 -1.03 -11.06 -9.53
CA ASP A 111 -0.15 -12.15 -9.98
C ASP A 111 -0.95 -13.45 -10.10
N LEU A 112 -1.08 -13.95 -11.32
CA LEU A 112 -1.81 -15.16 -11.66
C LEU A 112 -0.88 -16.35 -12.05
N SER A 113 0.43 -16.22 -11.84
CA SER A 113 1.42 -17.25 -12.21
C SER A 113 1.19 -18.59 -11.52
N GLY A 114 0.56 -18.59 -10.34
CA GLY A 114 0.19 -19.79 -9.57
C GLY A 114 -1.20 -20.36 -9.89
N VAL A 115 -1.91 -19.86 -10.91
CA VAL A 115 -3.27 -20.27 -11.25
C VAL A 115 -3.29 -21.12 -12.52
N THR A 116 -3.83 -22.34 -12.43
CA THR A 116 -4.07 -23.18 -13.60
C THR A 116 -5.47 -22.91 -14.15
N PHE A 117 -5.55 -22.48 -15.41
CA PHE A 117 -6.81 -22.15 -16.07
C PHE A 117 -7.35 -23.28 -16.94
N PHE A 118 -8.68 -23.50 -16.89
CA PHE A 118 -9.40 -24.51 -17.68
C PHE A 118 -10.53 -23.82 -18.46
N ASP A 119 -10.79 -24.30 -19.67
CA ASP A 119 -11.84 -23.75 -20.54
C ASP A 119 -13.23 -24.27 -20.16
N SER A 120 -13.34 -25.39 -19.44
CA SER A 120 -14.61 -25.99 -19.01
C SER A 120 -14.52 -26.67 -17.64
N ALA A 121 -15.69 -26.90 -17.03
CA ALA A 121 -15.80 -27.69 -15.79
C ALA A 121 -15.36 -29.16 -16.00
N SER A 122 -15.64 -29.74 -17.18
CA SER A 122 -15.22 -31.08 -17.54
C SER A 122 -13.69 -31.24 -17.59
N GLU A 123 -13.02 -30.26 -18.19
CA GLU A 123 -11.55 -30.25 -18.27
C GLU A 123 -10.93 -30.13 -16.87
N CYS A 124 -11.47 -29.22 -16.04
CA CYS A 124 -11.08 -29.06 -14.64
C CYS A 124 -11.31 -30.39 -13.86
N ALA A 125 -12.45 -31.02 -14.03
CA ALA A 125 -12.78 -32.30 -13.39
C ALA A 125 -11.78 -33.41 -13.75
N ALA A 126 -11.39 -33.51 -15.02
CA ALA A 126 -10.37 -34.47 -15.48
C ALA A 126 -9.01 -34.21 -14.78
N ALA A 127 -8.60 -32.95 -14.63
CA ALA A 127 -7.37 -32.63 -13.91
C ALA A 127 -7.46 -32.94 -12.40
N LEU A 128 -8.64 -32.77 -11.77
CA LEU A 128 -8.85 -33.08 -10.36
C LEU A 128 -8.78 -34.56 -10.02
N SER A 129 -9.06 -35.44 -10.97
CA SER A 129 -9.03 -36.90 -10.76
C SER A 129 -7.62 -37.42 -10.40
N GLY A 130 -6.57 -36.78 -10.90
CA GLY A 130 -5.17 -37.11 -10.63
C GLY A 130 -4.58 -36.56 -9.35
N ILE A 131 -5.29 -35.64 -8.66
CA ILE A 131 -4.77 -34.94 -7.48
C ILE A 131 -5.03 -35.75 -6.22
N LYS A 132 -4.02 -35.80 -5.34
CA LYS A 132 -4.14 -36.33 -3.97
C LYS A 132 -4.34 -35.15 -3.01
N GLY A 133 -5.18 -35.34 -1.98
CA GLY A 133 -5.45 -34.31 -0.95
C GLY A 133 -6.83 -33.69 -1.03
N ASN A 134 -7.12 -32.75 -0.12
CA ASN A 134 -8.44 -32.13 0.01
C ASN A 134 -8.66 -31.01 -1.02
N ILE A 135 -9.86 -30.94 -1.55
CA ILE A 135 -10.25 -29.99 -2.60
C ILE A 135 -11.39 -29.13 -2.08
N LEU A 136 -11.26 -27.80 -2.21
CA LEU A 136 -12.34 -26.85 -1.92
C LEU A 136 -12.95 -26.34 -3.23
N LEU A 137 -14.19 -26.73 -3.51
CA LEU A 137 -14.95 -26.27 -4.67
C LEU A 137 -15.70 -24.98 -4.29
N THR A 138 -15.41 -23.87 -4.97
CA THR A 138 -16.05 -22.56 -4.75
C THR A 138 -16.75 -22.03 -6.00
N THR A 139 -17.11 -22.94 -6.92
CA THR A 139 -17.78 -22.65 -8.20
C THR A 139 -19.29 -22.49 -8.08
N GLY A 140 -19.85 -22.73 -6.90
CA GLY A 140 -21.28 -22.79 -6.65
C GLY A 140 -21.86 -24.18 -6.86
N SER A 141 -23.19 -24.34 -6.66
CA SER A 141 -23.85 -25.67 -6.64
C SER A 141 -24.18 -26.26 -8.01
N LYS A 142 -24.30 -25.43 -9.07
CA LYS A 142 -24.82 -25.90 -10.37
C LYS A 142 -23.89 -26.85 -11.15
N GLU A 143 -22.59 -26.69 -11.03
CA GLU A 143 -21.58 -27.48 -11.75
C GLU A 143 -20.99 -28.63 -10.91
N LEU A 144 -21.47 -28.81 -9.67
CA LEU A 144 -20.93 -29.82 -8.76
C LEU A 144 -21.04 -31.24 -9.35
N LYS A 145 -22.14 -31.55 -10.01
CA LYS A 145 -22.34 -32.89 -10.62
C LYS A 145 -21.27 -33.18 -11.65
N GLU A 146 -20.91 -32.20 -12.46
CA GLU A 146 -19.87 -32.33 -13.49
C GLU A 146 -18.46 -32.41 -12.88
N LEU A 147 -18.15 -31.46 -11.96
CA LEU A 147 -16.85 -31.46 -11.27
C LEU A 147 -16.58 -32.69 -10.41
N CYS A 148 -17.64 -33.30 -9.86
CA CYS A 148 -17.52 -34.52 -9.03
C CYS A 148 -17.59 -35.81 -9.83
N ALA A 149 -17.93 -35.80 -11.12
CA ALA A 149 -18.16 -36.99 -11.92
C ALA A 149 -16.90 -37.92 -12.08
N GLY A 150 -15.70 -37.28 -12.07
CA GLY A 150 -14.43 -38.01 -12.22
C GLY A 150 -13.70 -38.29 -10.91
N ILE A 151 -14.30 -37.99 -9.76
CA ILE A 151 -13.64 -38.14 -8.44
C ILE A 151 -14.28 -39.28 -7.67
N GLU A 152 -13.53 -40.39 -7.54
CA GLU A 152 -14.00 -41.58 -6.83
C GLU A 152 -14.14 -41.36 -5.33
N ASP A 153 -13.12 -40.76 -4.69
CA ASP A 153 -13.13 -40.44 -3.27
C ASP A 153 -13.71 -39.05 -3.03
N LYS A 154 -15.02 -38.99 -2.75
CA LYS A 154 -15.73 -37.76 -2.46
C LYS A 154 -15.54 -37.24 -1.04
N ASP A 155 -14.97 -38.02 -0.14
CA ASP A 155 -14.72 -37.63 1.25
C ASP A 155 -13.64 -36.54 1.37
N ARG A 156 -12.86 -36.32 0.33
CA ARG A 156 -11.87 -35.24 0.23
C ARG A 156 -12.39 -33.91 -0.37
N LEU A 157 -13.68 -33.91 -0.78
CA LEU A 157 -14.30 -32.72 -1.38
C LEU A 157 -15.00 -31.88 -0.33
N TYR A 158 -14.61 -30.64 -0.22
CA TYR A 158 -15.32 -29.59 0.51
C TYR A 158 -15.99 -28.67 -0.50
N VAL A 159 -17.21 -28.28 -0.22
CA VAL A 159 -17.97 -27.46 -1.17
C VAL A 159 -18.52 -26.21 -0.49
N ARG A 160 -18.20 -25.05 -1.03
CA ARG A 160 -18.75 -23.79 -0.54
C ARG A 160 -19.85 -23.29 -1.46
N VAL A 161 -21.05 -23.17 -0.90
CA VAL A 161 -22.28 -22.77 -1.61
C VAL A 161 -23.06 -21.72 -0.84
N LEU A 162 -24.05 -21.10 -1.51
CA LEU A 162 -24.99 -20.21 -0.83
C LEU A 162 -25.84 -20.98 0.19
N PRO A 163 -26.24 -20.35 1.31
CA PRO A 163 -27.07 -20.98 2.35
C PRO A 163 -28.53 -21.04 1.92
N SER A 164 -28.82 -21.76 0.82
CA SER A 164 -30.15 -22.01 0.32
C SER A 164 -30.46 -23.50 0.28
N LEU A 165 -31.72 -23.89 0.49
CA LEU A 165 -32.14 -25.30 0.42
C LEU A 165 -31.84 -25.92 -0.92
N GLU A 166 -31.99 -25.19 -2.03
CA GLU A 166 -31.66 -25.65 -3.38
C GLU A 166 -30.16 -26.00 -3.49
N SER A 167 -29.29 -25.09 -3.01
CA SER A 167 -27.84 -25.32 -3.07
C SER A 167 -27.40 -26.52 -2.24
N ILE A 168 -27.98 -26.74 -1.08
CA ILE A 168 -27.67 -27.89 -0.20
C ILE A 168 -28.14 -29.18 -0.88
N ARG A 169 -29.35 -29.22 -1.42
CA ARG A 169 -29.84 -30.40 -2.17
C ARG A 169 -28.96 -30.76 -3.35
N LEU A 170 -28.52 -29.77 -4.13
CA LEU A 170 -27.60 -30.02 -5.25
C LEU A 170 -26.24 -30.60 -4.79
N CYS A 171 -25.78 -30.25 -3.59
CA CYS A 171 -24.59 -30.89 -3.00
C CYS A 171 -24.85 -32.34 -2.62
N GLU A 172 -26.01 -32.64 -1.99
CA GLU A 172 -26.41 -33.99 -1.64
C GLU A 172 -26.58 -34.85 -2.88
N ASP A 173 -27.25 -34.34 -3.94
CA ASP A 173 -27.42 -35.03 -5.24
C ASP A 173 -26.07 -35.29 -5.94
N ALA A 174 -25.05 -34.47 -5.72
CA ALA A 174 -23.70 -34.66 -6.19
C ALA A 174 -22.91 -35.69 -5.33
N GLY A 175 -23.51 -36.15 -4.23
CA GLY A 175 -22.93 -37.15 -3.31
C GLY A 175 -21.92 -36.52 -2.32
N ILE A 176 -22.03 -35.24 -2.02
CA ILE A 176 -21.22 -34.54 -1.01
C ILE A 176 -21.84 -34.76 0.37
N ARG A 177 -21.03 -35.18 1.34
CA ARG A 177 -21.48 -35.37 2.73
C ARG A 177 -21.81 -34.04 3.37
N ASN A 178 -22.81 -34.02 4.27
CA ASN A 178 -23.29 -32.80 4.93
C ASN A 178 -22.19 -32.09 5.76
N ASP A 179 -21.27 -32.83 6.36
CA ASP A 179 -20.13 -32.30 7.12
C ASP A 179 -19.03 -31.67 6.21
N ARG A 180 -19.17 -31.79 4.88
CA ARG A 180 -18.29 -31.21 3.87
C ARG A 180 -18.92 -30.03 3.12
N ILE A 181 -20.16 -29.65 3.48
CA ILE A 181 -20.86 -28.53 2.87
C ILE A 181 -20.64 -27.27 3.73
N ILE A 182 -20.06 -26.25 3.14
CA ILE A 182 -19.82 -24.95 3.75
C ILE A 182 -20.86 -23.98 3.17
N ALA A 183 -22.00 -23.85 3.85
CA ALA A 183 -23.09 -22.97 3.43
C ALA A 183 -22.86 -21.57 3.96
N LEU A 184 -22.20 -20.72 3.19
CA LEU A 184 -21.84 -19.33 3.56
C LEU A 184 -22.07 -18.38 2.40
N GLN A 185 -22.44 -17.14 2.76
CA GLN A 185 -22.66 -16.04 1.82
C GLN A 185 -21.47 -15.09 1.80
N GLY A 186 -20.92 -14.86 0.59
CA GLY A 186 -19.85 -13.88 0.36
C GLY A 186 -20.32 -12.43 0.24
N PRO A 187 -19.43 -11.48 -0.01
CA PRO A 187 -18.00 -11.68 -0.29
C PRO A 187 -17.19 -12.05 0.97
N PHE A 188 -16.08 -12.77 0.77
CA PHE A 188 -15.24 -13.26 1.86
C PHE A 188 -13.91 -12.52 1.86
N SER A 189 -13.41 -12.13 3.04
CA SER A 189 -12.08 -11.54 3.18
C SER A 189 -10.97 -12.57 2.93
N ARG A 190 -9.75 -12.07 2.69
CA ARG A 190 -8.54 -12.90 2.54
C ARG A 190 -8.31 -13.78 3.77
N GLU A 191 -8.48 -13.21 4.97
CA GLU A 191 -8.29 -13.91 6.25
C GLU A 191 -9.28 -15.07 6.43
N LEU A 192 -10.56 -14.86 6.09
CA LEU A 192 -11.57 -15.91 6.20
C LEU A 192 -11.34 -17.02 5.18
N ASN A 193 -10.94 -16.69 3.94
CA ASN A 193 -10.56 -17.68 2.96
C ASN A 193 -9.36 -18.49 3.46
N ALA A 194 -8.29 -17.86 3.94
CA ALA A 194 -7.12 -18.52 4.49
C ALA A 194 -7.46 -19.42 5.70
N ALA A 195 -8.34 -18.96 6.59
CA ALA A 195 -8.80 -19.77 7.74
C ALA A 195 -9.52 -21.04 7.31
N LEU A 196 -10.37 -20.97 6.28
CA LEU A 196 -11.06 -22.16 5.73
C LEU A 196 -10.07 -23.13 5.07
N LEU A 197 -9.08 -22.61 4.32
CA LEU A 197 -8.05 -23.44 3.70
C LEU A 197 -7.26 -24.22 4.76
N ARG A 198 -6.85 -23.56 5.84
CA ARG A 198 -6.14 -24.22 6.95
C ARG A 198 -7.02 -25.22 7.71
N GLN A 199 -8.24 -24.81 8.06
CA GLN A 199 -9.16 -25.60 8.89
C GLN A 199 -9.47 -26.96 8.25
N TYR A 200 -9.63 -26.98 6.94
CA TYR A 200 -9.99 -28.19 6.19
C TYR A 200 -8.80 -28.86 5.47
N HIS A 201 -7.57 -28.36 5.73
CA HIS A 201 -6.34 -28.89 5.11
C HIS A 201 -6.47 -28.99 3.59
N ILE A 202 -6.86 -27.87 2.96
CA ILE A 202 -7.12 -27.82 1.51
C ILE A 202 -5.79 -27.75 0.74
N ASP A 203 -5.64 -28.63 -0.24
CA ASP A 203 -4.49 -28.67 -1.13
C ASP A 203 -4.77 -27.98 -2.47
N VAL A 204 -6.05 -28.01 -2.90
CA VAL A 204 -6.49 -27.37 -4.16
C VAL A 204 -7.78 -26.60 -3.93
N LEU A 205 -7.80 -25.35 -4.37
CA LEU A 205 -9.02 -24.54 -4.46
C LEU A 205 -9.47 -24.47 -5.92
N VAL A 206 -10.74 -24.82 -6.17
CA VAL A 206 -11.37 -24.66 -7.50
C VAL A 206 -12.29 -23.46 -7.45
N THR A 207 -12.10 -22.52 -8.37
CA THR A 207 -12.91 -21.30 -8.47
C THR A 207 -13.25 -20.99 -9.92
N LYS A 208 -14.10 -19.98 -10.11
CA LYS A 208 -14.35 -19.35 -11.40
C LYS A 208 -13.69 -17.98 -11.43
N ASP A 209 -13.31 -17.53 -12.61
CA ASP A 209 -12.93 -16.13 -12.81
C ASP A 209 -14.16 -15.23 -12.60
N SER A 210 -14.38 -14.83 -11.35
CA SER A 210 -15.50 -13.98 -10.95
C SER A 210 -15.12 -12.50 -10.77
N GLY A 211 -13.85 -12.14 -10.99
CA GLY A 211 -13.29 -10.78 -10.82
C GLY A 211 -13.34 -10.27 -9.37
N LYS A 212 -12.89 -9.02 -9.15
CA LYS A 212 -12.80 -8.38 -7.80
C LYS A 212 -14.10 -8.45 -7.00
N ALA A 213 -15.23 -8.08 -7.59
CA ALA A 213 -16.53 -8.07 -6.89
C ALA A 213 -17.03 -9.48 -6.52
N GLY A 214 -16.55 -10.53 -7.18
CA GLY A 214 -16.83 -11.94 -6.82
C GLY A 214 -15.86 -12.51 -5.78
N GLY A 215 -14.96 -11.69 -5.22
CA GLY A 215 -13.95 -12.11 -4.25
C GLY A 215 -12.88 -13.03 -4.86
N PHE A 216 -12.60 -12.87 -6.16
CA PHE A 216 -11.58 -13.66 -6.85
C PHE A 216 -10.19 -13.33 -6.30
N ASN A 217 -9.85 -12.04 -6.18
CA ASN A 217 -8.55 -11.59 -5.69
C ASN A 217 -8.26 -12.11 -4.27
N GLU A 218 -9.23 -12.02 -3.37
CA GLU A 218 -9.11 -12.49 -1.98
C GLU A 218 -8.88 -14.00 -1.91
N LYS A 219 -9.49 -14.77 -2.84
CA LYS A 219 -9.26 -16.22 -2.94
C LYS A 219 -7.85 -16.53 -3.44
N ILE A 220 -7.39 -15.85 -4.50
CA ILE A 220 -6.04 -16.08 -5.05
C ILE A 220 -4.98 -15.71 -4.01
N LEU A 221 -5.11 -14.53 -3.39
CA LEU A 221 -4.17 -14.09 -2.36
C LEU A 221 -4.13 -15.03 -1.15
N SER A 222 -5.30 -15.52 -0.69
CA SER A 222 -5.35 -16.49 0.41
C SER A 222 -4.73 -17.83 0.05
N CYS A 223 -4.87 -18.27 -1.20
CA CYS A 223 -4.23 -19.51 -1.67
C CYS A 223 -2.71 -19.35 -1.77
N ALA A 224 -2.23 -18.19 -2.20
CA ALA A 224 -0.80 -17.88 -2.21
C ALA A 224 -0.22 -17.92 -0.78
N ASP A 225 -0.91 -17.33 0.20
CA ASP A 225 -0.48 -17.36 1.61
C ASP A 225 -0.38 -18.76 2.17
N GLU A 226 -1.35 -19.62 1.86
CA GLU A 226 -1.46 -20.98 2.40
C GLU A 226 -0.80 -22.04 1.49
N LYS A 227 -0.17 -21.63 0.39
CA LYS A 227 0.46 -22.50 -0.61
C LYS A 227 -0.50 -23.56 -1.20
N VAL A 228 -1.74 -23.16 -1.40
CA VAL A 228 -2.81 -23.96 -1.98
C VAL A 228 -2.83 -23.76 -3.49
N LYS A 229 -2.85 -24.84 -4.27
CA LYS A 229 -2.97 -24.75 -5.73
C LYS A 229 -4.33 -24.20 -6.14
N VAL A 230 -4.37 -23.37 -7.19
CA VAL A 230 -5.61 -22.78 -7.68
C VAL A 230 -5.94 -23.31 -9.08
N PHE A 231 -7.13 -23.89 -9.20
CA PHE A 231 -7.73 -24.27 -10.47
C PHE A 231 -8.85 -23.29 -10.78
N CYS A 232 -8.77 -22.61 -11.91
CA CYS A 232 -9.72 -21.59 -12.30
C CYS A 232 -10.40 -21.95 -13.61
N ILE A 233 -11.72 -22.05 -13.59
CA ILE A 233 -12.52 -22.19 -14.81
C ILE A 233 -12.65 -20.81 -15.42
N LYS A 234 -12.13 -20.64 -16.66
CA LYS A 234 -12.20 -19.36 -17.40
C LYS A 234 -13.62 -18.91 -17.61
N ARG A 235 -13.78 -17.60 -17.70
CA ARG A 235 -15.02 -17.01 -18.15
C ARG A 235 -15.19 -17.23 -19.66
N PRO A 236 -16.38 -17.57 -20.16
CA PRO A 236 -16.66 -17.53 -21.59
C PRO A 236 -16.31 -16.15 -22.14
N MET A 237 -15.59 -16.11 -23.27
CA MET A 237 -15.21 -14.85 -23.93
C MET A 237 -16.47 -14.21 -24.53
N GLU A 238 -16.97 -13.13 -23.88
CA GLU A 238 -18.06 -12.33 -24.42
C GLU A 238 -17.49 -11.28 -25.39
N SER A 239 -17.75 -11.44 -26.67
CA SER A 239 -17.47 -10.41 -27.67
C SER A 239 -18.63 -9.41 -27.73
N GLY A 240 -18.37 -8.11 -27.51
CA GLY A 240 -19.34 -7.04 -27.77
C GLY A 240 -20.14 -6.52 -26.59
N GLY A 241 -19.69 -6.74 -25.33
CA GLY A 241 -20.29 -6.12 -24.14
C GLY A 241 -19.83 -4.67 -23.91
N VAL A 242 -20.63 -3.92 -23.14
CA VAL A 242 -20.36 -2.53 -22.76
C VAL A 242 -20.18 -2.39 -21.25
N SER A 243 -19.43 -1.39 -20.81
CA SER A 243 -19.27 -1.09 -19.37
C SER A 243 -20.58 -0.57 -18.77
N THR A 244 -20.73 -0.69 -17.45
CA THR A 244 -21.85 -0.10 -16.71
C THR A 244 -21.98 1.41 -16.97
N ALA A 245 -20.84 2.11 -17.07
CA ALA A 245 -20.81 3.55 -17.35
C ALA A 245 -21.36 3.88 -18.75
N TYR A 246 -20.97 3.10 -19.77
CA TYR A 246 -21.49 3.26 -21.13
C TYR A 246 -22.99 2.94 -21.19
N ALA A 247 -23.43 1.85 -20.56
CA ALA A 247 -24.84 1.47 -20.52
C ALA A 247 -25.70 2.57 -19.86
N LEU A 248 -25.21 3.15 -18.77
CA LEU A 248 -25.88 4.28 -18.11
C LEU A 248 -25.99 5.49 -19.05
N ASP A 249 -24.91 5.90 -19.72
CA ASP A 249 -24.89 7.02 -20.65
C ASP A 249 -25.90 6.84 -21.80
N GLU A 250 -25.96 5.65 -22.39
CA GLU A 250 -26.94 5.32 -23.45
C GLU A 250 -28.38 5.36 -22.93
N ILE A 251 -28.68 4.80 -21.74
CA ILE A 251 -29.98 4.86 -21.13
C ILE A 251 -30.42 6.32 -20.86
N LEU A 252 -29.49 7.14 -20.37
CA LEU A 252 -29.75 8.56 -20.12
C LEU A 252 -30.07 9.32 -21.39
N LYS A 253 -29.34 9.08 -22.49
CA LYS A 253 -29.66 9.66 -23.81
C LYS A 253 -31.06 9.26 -24.30
N ILE A 254 -31.39 7.98 -24.18
CA ILE A 254 -32.72 7.44 -24.59
C ILE A 254 -33.83 8.03 -23.73
N THR A 255 -33.61 8.22 -22.44
CA THR A 255 -34.62 8.79 -21.51
C THR A 255 -34.65 10.31 -21.47
N GLY A 256 -33.73 10.99 -22.18
CA GLY A 256 -33.64 12.46 -22.21
C GLY A 256 -33.16 13.07 -20.89
N LYS A 257 -32.42 12.31 -20.09
CA LYS A 257 -31.83 12.78 -18.81
C LYS A 257 -30.35 13.09 -18.96
N GLU A 258 -29.84 14.03 -18.16
CA GLU A 258 -28.43 14.38 -18.16
C GLU A 258 -27.60 13.38 -17.32
N LEU A 259 -26.36 13.15 -17.74
CA LEU A 259 -25.41 12.27 -17.03
C LEU A 259 -25.09 12.80 -15.62
N TYR A 260 -24.92 14.12 -15.50
CA TYR A 260 -24.68 14.80 -14.24
C TYR A 260 -25.87 15.72 -13.92
N GLN A 261 -26.41 15.57 -12.72
CA GLN A 261 -27.47 16.45 -12.22
C GLN A 261 -26.90 17.66 -11.48
N LYS A 262 -25.64 17.57 -11.02
CA LYS A 262 -24.99 18.56 -10.18
C LYS A 262 -23.57 18.83 -10.66
N SER A 263 -23.09 20.06 -10.45
CA SER A 263 -21.71 20.42 -10.76
C SER A 263 -20.99 20.98 -9.52
N LEU A 264 -19.75 20.57 -9.29
CA LEU A 264 -18.88 21.04 -8.22
C LEU A 264 -17.59 21.56 -8.82
N THR A 265 -17.29 22.83 -8.60
CA THR A 265 -15.94 23.38 -8.77
C THR A 265 -15.27 23.41 -7.41
N LEU A 266 -14.18 22.65 -7.25
CA LEU A 266 -13.44 22.53 -6.02
C LEU A 266 -12.08 23.22 -6.17
N ASN A 267 -11.89 24.33 -5.43
CA ASN A 267 -10.69 25.13 -5.41
C ASN A 267 -9.80 24.69 -4.25
N ILE A 268 -8.66 24.02 -4.54
CA ILE A 268 -7.65 23.64 -3.54
C ILE A 268 -6.67 24.79 -3.45
N ILE A 269 -6.65 25.48 -2.31
CA ILE A 269 -5.96 26.75 -2.15
C ILE A 269 -4.87 26.65 -1.07
N GLY A 270 -3.62 26.96 -1.45
CA GLY A 270 -2.54 27.24 -0.51
C GLY A 270 -2.77 28.63 0.12
N ASN A 271 -3.15 28.66 1.40
CA ASN A 271 -3.48 29.90 2.12
C ASN A 271 -2.24 30.71 2.54
N GLY A 272 -1.05 30.30 2.12
CA GLY A 272 0.18 30.95 2.60
C GLY A 272 0.33 30.80 4.11
N MET A 273 0.85 31.87 4.75
CA MET A 273 1.12 31.83 6.19
C MET A 273 -0.06 32.25 7.07
N GLY A 274 -1.22 32.56 6.51
CA GLY A 274 -2.43 32.91 7.25
C GLY A 274 -2.92 34.32 7.02
N ASP A 275 -2.03 35.29 6.80
CA ASP A 275 -2.42 36.64 6.38
C ASP A 275 -2.91 36.62 4.93
N ARG A 276 -4.06 37.24 4.65
CA ARG A 276 -4.62 37.33 3.30
C ARG A 276 -3.68 37.99 2.28
N ARG A 277 -2.76 38.84 2.73
CA ARG A 277 -1.71 39.43 1.88
C ARG A 277 -0.69 38.39 1.37
N CYS A 278 -0.68 37.20 1.96
CA CYS A 278 0.16 36.09 1.54
C CYS A 278 -0.52 35.18 0.50
N LEU A 279 -1.79 35.42 0.15
CA LEU A 279 -2.45 34.74 -0.95
C LEU A 279 -1.93 35.25 -2.29
N THR A 280 -1.85 34.37 -3.27
CA THR A 280 -1.71 34.79 -4.66
C THR A 280 -3.01 35.48 -5.12
N LEU A 281 -2.93 36.37 -6.10
CA LEU A 281 -4.13 37.06 -6.61
C LEU A 281 -5.17 36.06 -7.13
N GLU A 282 -4.74 35.00 -7.83
CA GLU A 282 -5.64 33.96 -8.31
C GLU A 282 -6.30 33.18 -7.16
N ALA A 283 -5.53 32.85 -6.12
CA ALA A 283 -6.07 32.19 -4.93
C ALA A 283 -7.10 33.06 -4.20
N ALA A 284 -6.81 34.33 -4.05
CA ALA A 284 -7.73 35.30 -3.43
C ALA A 284 -9.03 35.43 -4.23
N GLN A 285 -8.94 35.54 -5.56
CA GLN A 285 -10.11 35.59 -6.43
C GLN A 285 -10.91 34.26 -6.37
N ALA A 286 -10.25 33.10 -6.43
CA ALA A 286 -10.93 31.80 -6.33
C ALA A 286 -11.63 31.63 -4.98
N LEU A 287 -11.03 32.13 -3.90
CA LEU A 287 -11.66 32.13 -2.57
C LEU A 287 -12.87 33.08 -2.53
N GLU A 288 -12.78 34.23 -3.13
CA GLU A 288 -13.88 35.22 -3.21
C GLU A 288 -15.06 34.69 -4.03
N GLU A 289 -14.80 33.96 -5.12
CA GLU A 289 -15.83 33.36 -5.97
C GLU A 289 -16.47 32.09 -5.39
N SER A 290 -15.89 31.52 -4.33
CA SER A 290 -16.39 30.30 -3.73
C SER A 290 -17.62 30.54 -2.86
N ASP A 291 -18.61 29.65 -2.91
CA ASP A 291 -19.85 29.71 -2.11
C ASP A 291 -19.61 29.28 -0.67
N VAL A 292 -18.76 28.25 -0.48
CA VAL A 292 -18.43 27.65 0.82
C VAL A 292 -16.94 27.44 0.95
N VAL A 293 -16.44 27.44 2.19
CA VAL A 293 -15.01 27.30 2.48
C VAL A 293 -14.77 26.26 3.55
N PHE A 294 -13.89 25.32 3.25
CA PHE A 294 -13.42 24.27 4.14
C PHE A 294 -11.97 24.56 4.56
N GLY A 295 -11.60 24.13 5.76
CA GLY A 295 -10.21 24.26 6.22
C GLY A 295 -10.07 24.02 7.72
N ALA A 296 -8.83 24.04 8.22
CA ALA A 296 -8.62 24.07 9.67
C ALA A 296 -9.17 25.37 10.25
N GLU A 297 -9.73 25.32 11.47
CA GLU A 297 -10.43 26.43 12.13
C GLU A 297 -9.66 27.76 12.03
N ARG A 298 -8.36 27.75 12.30
CA ARG A 298 -7.48 28.93 12.22
C ARG A 298 -7.36 29.54 10.81
N LEU A 299 -7.57 28.75 9.74
CA LEU A 299 -7.51 29.24 8.36
C LEU A 299 -8.84 29.86 7.91
N LEU A 300 -9.90 29.59 8.64
CA LEU A 300 -11.24 30.11 8.42
C LEU A 300 -11.46 31.44 9.18
N GLU A 301 -10.58 31.77 10.11
CA GLU A 301 -10.64 33.03 10.83
C GLU A 301 -10.62 34.25 9.87
N GLY A 302 -11.55 35.16 10.06
CA GLY A 302 -11.69 36.35 9.22
C GLY A 302 -12.45 36.15 7.90
N ILE A 303 -12.98 34.95 7.61
CA ILE A 303 -13.95 34.71 6.53
C ILE A 303 -15.34 34.94 7.12
N ARG A 304 -16.03 36.03 6.74
CA ARG A 304 -17.29 36.39 7.37
C ARG A 304 -18.51 36.33 6.43
N ASP A 305 -18.27 36.33 5.14
CA ASP A 305 -19.32 36.46 4.13
C ASP A 305 -19.72 35.17 3.45
N LYS A 306 -19.24 34.05 4.00
CA LYS A 306 -19.41 32.72 3.43
C LYS A 306 -19.64 31.64 4.51
N ASP A 307 -20.33 30.59 4.14
CA ASP A 307 -20.45 29.41 4.99
C ASP A 307 -19.07 28.72 5.13
N THR A 308 -18.62 28.55 6.37
CA THR A 308 -17.32 27.96 6.68
C THR A 308 -17.47 26.65 7.45
N TYR A 309 -16.67 25.65 7.09
CA TYR A 309 -16.70 24.33 7.68
C TYR A 309 -15.31 23.96 8.21
N PRO A 310 -15.14 23.78 9.54
CA PRO A 310 -13.84 23.50 10.15
C PRO A 310 -13.41 22.03 9.99
N CYS A 311 -13.31 21.59 8.75
CA CYS A 311 -12.83 20.26 8.39
C CYS A 311 -11.90 20.34 7.18
N TYR A 312 -10.90 19.44 7.13
CA TYR A 312 -9.87 19.37 6.10
C TYR A 312 -9.56 17.94 5.62
N LEU A 313 -10.17 16.95 6.23
CA LEU A 313 -10.06 15.56 5.77
C LEU A 313 -11.05 15.30 4.63
N SER A 314 -10.63 14.55 3.63
CA SER A 314 -11.47 14.26 2.45
C SER A 314 -12.80 13.58 2.80
N GLU A 315 -12.79 12.70 3.80
CA GLU A 315 -13.99 11.97 4.24
C GLU A 315 -15.04 12.89 4.89
N ASP A 316 -14.61 13.87 5.67
CA ASP A 316 -15.50 14.80 6.37
C ASP A 316 -16.03 15.85 5.39
N ILE A 317 -15.17 16.39 4.52
CA ILE A 317 -15.57 17.31 3.46
C ILE A 317 -16.57 16.65 2.51
N ALA A 318 -16.33 15.37 2.16
CA ALA A 318 -17.25 14.61 1.31
C ALA A 318 -18.66 14.51 1.91
N LYS A 319 -18.77 14.24 3.22
CA LYS A 319 -20.06 14.20 3.94
C LYS A 319 -20.79 15.55 3.91
N GLU A 320 -20.03 16.65 4.11
CA GLU A 320 -20.65 17.98 4.05
C GLU A 320 -21.03 18.37 2.62
N LEU A 321 -20.21 18.03 1.62
CA LEU A 321 -20.56 18.22 0.21
C LEU A 321 -21.81 17.48 -0.20
N ASP A 322 -22.00 16.23 0.28
CA ASP A 322 -23.23 15.46 0.02
C ASP A 322 -24.48 16.19 0.56
N LYS A 323 -24.40 16.80 1.77
CA LYS A 323 -25.49 17.59 2.37
C LYS A 323 -25.75 18.87 1.57
N ILE A 324 -24.71 19.64 1.27
CA ILE A 324 -24.85 20.93 0.57
C ILE A 324 -25.39 20.71 -0.85
N LEU A 325 -24.88 19.70 -1.55
CA LEU A 325 -25.31 19.36 -2.89
C LEU A 325 -26.69 18.70 -2.91
N ALA A 326 -27.28 18.30 -1.78
CA ALA A 326 -28.66 17.83 -1.75
C ALA A 326 -29.63 18.92 -2.28
N ASP A 327 -29.39 20.15 -1.88
CA ASP A 327 -30.26 21.32 -2.16
C ASP A 327 -29.75 22.23 -3.28
N ARG A 328 -28.56 21.96 -3.86
CA ARG A 328 -27.95 22.81 -4.90
C ARG A 328 -27.50 21.98 -6.10
N ASN A 329 -27.70 22.53 -7.31
CA ASN A 329 -27.24 21.90 -8.56
C ASN A 329 -25.82 22.35 -8.95
N GLU A 330 -25.39 23.52 -8.51
CA GLU A 330 -24.06 24.07 -8.73
C GLU A 330 -23.45 24.51 -7.41
N LEU A 331 -22.16 24.24 -7.22
CA LEU A 331 -21.42 24.63 -6.04
C LEU A 331 -19.96 24.95 -6.42
N LYS A 332 -19.49 26.10 -5.95
CA LYS A 332 -18.05 26.43 -5.92
C LYS A 332 -17.57 26.33 -4.48
N ALA A 333 -16.68 25.42 -4.19
CA ALA A 333 -16.14 25.22 -2.86
C ALA A 333 -14.63 25.48 -2.84
N ALA A 334 -14.13 26.16 -1.79
CA ALA A 334 -12.72 26.30 -1.53
C ALA A 334 -12.29 25.39 -0.38
N VAL A 335 -11.10 24.79 -0.48
CA VAL A 335 -10.45 24.05 0.60
C VAL A 335 -9.08 24.68 0.86
N LEU A 336 -8.89 25.19 2.07
CA LEU A 336 -7.70 25.91 2.47
C LEU A 336 -6.66 24.97 3.12
N PHE A 337 -5.44 25.03 2.61
CA PHE A 337 -4.28 24.38 3.18
C PHE A 337 -3.26 25.42 3.63
N SER A 338 -2.58 25.18 4.75
CA SER A 338 -1.52 26.05 5.24
C SER A 338 -0.31 26.01 4.31
N GLY A 339 0.32 27.14 4.08
CA GLY A 339 1.49 27.25 3.23
C GLY A 339 1.17 27.06 1.76
N ASP A 340 2.01 26.32 1.07
CA ASP A 340 1.86 25.93 -0.33
C ASP A 340 1.34 24.50 -0.44
N ILE A 341 0.43 24.24 -1.37
CA ILE A 341 -0.20 22.93 -1.58
C ILE A 341 0.77 21.89 -2.11
N GLY A 342 1.87 22.29 -2.73
CA GLY A 342 2.93 21.40 -3.25
C GLY A 342 4.10 21.18 -2.28
N PHE A 343 4.06 21.81 -1.08
CA PHE A 343 5.19 21.81 -0.17
C PHE A 343 4.83 21.23 1.21
N PHE A 344 5.13 19.97 1.44
CA PHE A 344 4.81 19.20 2.68
C PHE A 344 3.35 19.36 3.13
N SER A 345 2.44 19.40 2.18
CA SER A 345 1.01 19.63 2.39
C SER A 345 0.20 18.33 2.32
N GLY A 346 -0.93 18.30 3.03
CA GLY A 346 -1.93 17.24 2.92
C GLY A 346 -2.80 17.30 1.66
N ALA A 347 -2.61 18.30 0.79
CA ALA A 347 -3.47 18.57 -0.37
C ALA A 347 -3.51 17.40 -1.38
N GLU A 348 -2.39 16.73 -1.63
CA GLU A 348 -2.35 15.56 -2.53
C GLU A 348 -3.19 14.40 -2.01
N LYS A 349 -3.04 14.05 -0.72
CA LYS A 349 -3.83 13.00 -0.07
C LYS A 349 -5.32 13.34 -0.06
N PHE A 350 -5.65 14.61 0.22
CA PHE A 350 -7.02 15.12 0.16
C PHE A 350 -7.60 14.97 -1.25
N GLU A 351 -6.89 15.43 -2.27
CA GLU A 351 -7.35 15.34 -3.66
C GLU A 351 -7.62 13.91 -4.09
N LYS A 352 -6.76 12.96 -3.70
CA LYS A 352 -6.97 11.54 -3.96
C LYS A 352 -8.30 11.06 -3.35
N GLY A 353 -8.55 11.35 -2.07
CA GLY A 353 -9.79 10.95 -1.41
C GLY A 353 -11.05 11.59 -2.02
N ILE A 354 -10.97 12.86 -2.43
CA ILE A 354 -12.10 13.53 -3.11
C ILE A 354 -12.34 12.94 -4.51
N LYS A 355 -11.30 12.56 -5.23
CA LYS A 355 -11.47 11.86 -6.51
C LYS A 355 -12.15 10.50 -6.33
N GLU A 356 -11.80 9.77 -5.29
CA GLU A 356 -12.43 8.49 -4.94
C GLU A 356 -13.92 8.70 -4.58
N TRP A 357 -14.25 9.70 -3.77
CA TRP A 357 -15.63 10.09 -3.48
C TRP A 357 -16.39 10.51 -4.75
N ALA A 358 -15.79 11.33 -5.60
CA ALA A 358 -16.40 11.75 -6.86
C ALA A 358 -16.65 10.57 -7.81
N LEU A 359 -15.74 9.58 -7.83
CA LEU A 359 -15.93 8.35 -8.60
C LEU A 359 -17.10 7.52 -8.08
N ALA A 360 -17.29 7.41 -6.77
CA ALA A 360 -18.44 6.74 -6.17
C ALA A 360 -19.75 7.47 -6.50
N ASN A 361 -19.73 8.80 -6.62
CA ASN A 361 -20.88 9.66 -6.99
C ASN A 361 -20.88 10.08 -8.46
N LYS A 362 -20.06 9.48 -9.31
CA LYS A 362 -19.71 9.86 -10.70
C LYS A 362 -20.93 10.20 -11.58
N ALA A 363 -22.02 9.53 -11.31
CA ALA A 363 -23.23 9.67 -12.07
C ALA A 363 -24.12 10.86 -11.64
N LEU A 364 -23.81 11.54 -10.53
CA LEU A 364 -24.61 12.66 -10.02
C LEU A 364 -23.85 13.99 -9.98
N VAL A 365 -22.55 13.95 -9.74
CA VAL A 365 -21.75 15.15 -9.54
C VAL A 365 -20.59 15.21 -10.55
N LYS A 366 -20.63 16.23 -11.42
CA LYS A 366 -19.49 16.60 -12.27
C LYS A 366 -18.53 17.45 -11.46
N ILE A 367 -17.33 16.94 -11.18
CA ILE A 367 -16.32 17.66 -10.41
C ILE A 367 -15.25 18.29 -11.32
N LYS A 368 -14.93 19.57 -11.07
CA LYS A 368 -13.79 20.29 -11.63
C LYS A 368 -12.88 20.70 -10.49
N ILE A 369 -11.65 20.18 -10.46
CA ILE A 369 -10.65 20.53 -9.43
C ILE A 369 -9.69 21.55 -10.00
N GLN A 370 -9.50 22.68 -9.27
CA GLN A 370 -8.54 23.73 -9.56
C GLN A 370 -7.56 23.86 -8.39
N ARG A 371 -6.30 24.19 -8.66
CA ARG A 371 -5.24 24.23 -7.68
C ARG A 371 -4.57 25.59 -7.72
N PHE A 372 -4.41 26.21 -6.55
CA PHE A 372 -3.82 27.51 -6.40
C PHE A 372 -2.65 27.43 -5.41
N PRO A 373 -1.41 27.73 -5.86
CA PRO A 373 -0.25 27.69 -4.99
C PRO A 373 -0.32 28.75 -3.89
N GLY A 374 0.40 28.54 -2.81
CA GLY A 374 0.57 29.49 -1.73
C GLY A 374 2.05 29.76 -1.43
N ILE A 375 2.32 30.72 -0.55
CA ILE A 375 3.68 30.96 -0.08
C ILE A 375 4.00 29.97 1.03
N SER A 376 5.06 29.17 0.87
CA SER A 376 5.51 28.25 1.91
C SER A 376 6.18 29.00 3.07
N SER A 377 6.17 28.40 4.27
CA SER A 377 6.85 28.97 5.45
C SER A 377 8.35 29.13 5.25
N VAL A 378 8.95 28.23 4.48
CA VAL A 378 10.38 28.30 4.12
C VAL A 378 10.64 29.51 3.24
N ALA A 379 9.87 29.70 2.18
CA ALA A 379 10.03 30.84 1.29
C ALA A 379 9.80 32.18 2.04
N PHE A 380 8.80 32.24 2.92
CA PHE A 380 8.51 33.42 3.71
C PHE A 380 9.64 33.76 4.68
N LEU A 381 10.13 32.75 5.46
CA LEU A 381 11.24 32.95 6.39
C LEU A 381 12.53 33.30 5.66
N ALA A 382 12.83 32.66 4.55
CA ALA A 382 14.01 32.92 3.74
C ALA A 382 14.05 34.40 3.29
N ALA A 383 12.91 34.95 2.85
CA ALA A 383 12.79 36.34 2.50
C ALA A 383 13.01 37.29 3.73
N ARG A 384 12.45 36.95 4.90
CA ARG A 384 12.66 37.71 6.17
C ARG A 384 14.12 37.76 6.58
N LEU A 385 14.85 36.64 6.37
CA LEU A 385 16.26 36.51 6.76
C LEU A 385 17.26 36.93 5.67
N SER A 386 16.78 37.33 4.48
CA SER A 386 17.63 37.54 3.30
C SER A 386 18.55 36.34 3.01
N LYS A 387 17.99 35.13 3.11
CA LYS A 387 18.69 33.85 2.85
C LYS A 387 18.09 33.19 1.63
N SER A 388 18.94 32.51 0.84
CA SER A 388 18.49 31.60 -0.21
C SER A 388 18.19 30.23 0.41
N TYR A 389 17.13 29.58 -0.05
CA TYR A 389 16.87 28.17 0.26
C TYR A 389 17.32 27.23 -0.85
N SER A 390 17.89 27.74 -1.96
CA SER A 390 18.37 26.92 -3.08
C SER A 390 19.55 26.03 -2.68
N ASP A 391 20.40 26.52 -1.77
CA ASP A 391 21.59 25.82 -1.32
C ASP A 391 21.49 25.34 0.14
N ALA A 392 20.28 25.40 0.70
CA ALA A 392 20.00 24.97 2.05
C ALA A 392 19.22 23.64 2.04
N ASP A 393 19.49 22.79 3.02
CA ASP A 393 18.68 21.62 3.24
C ASP A 393 17.28 22.02 3.72
N ILE A 394 16.26 21.30 3.26
CA ILE A 394 14.89 21.45 3.74
C ILE A 394 14.49 20.15 4.43
N ILE A 395 14.21 20.24 5.73
CA ILE A 395 13.94 19.11 6.61
C ILE A 395 12.56 19.29 7.22
N SER A 396 11.67 18.31 7.04
CA SER A 396 10.36 18.33 7.70
C SER A 396 10.32 17.30 8.82
N LEU A 397 10.15 17.80 10.05
CA LEU A 397 9.82 17.04 11.25
C LEU A 397 8.32 17.14 11.57
N HIS A 398 7.50 17.73 10.68
CA HIS A 398 6.07 17.81 10.88
C HIS A 398 5.44 16.42 10.82
N GLY A 399 4.82 15.99 11.93
CA GLY A 399 4.30 14.63 12.09
C GLY A 399 5.38 13.53 12.29
N LYS A 400 6.67 13.93 12.39
CA LYS A 400 7.82 13.06 12.62
C LYS A 400 8.59 13.58 13.82
N ASN A 401 8.31 13.07 15.00
CA ASN A 401 8.89 13.57 16.25
C ASN A 401 9.54 12.49 17.11
N SER A 402 9.89 11.34 16.53
CA SER A 402 10.65 10.31 17.23
C SER A 402 12.11 10.76 17.44
N ASP A 403 12.78 10.17 18.41
CA ASP A 403 14.21 10.44 18.65
C ASP A 403 15.06 10.05 17.44
N ARG A 404 14.62 9.05 16.67
CA ARG A 404 15.21 8.68 15.39
C ARG A 404 15.15 9.83 14.39
N ASP A 405 13.98 10.46 14.22
CA ASP A 405 13.80 11.56 13.26
C ASP A 405 14.66 12.78 13.64
N ILE A 406 14.75 13.09 14.94
CA ILE A 406 15.61 14.15 15.45
C ILE A 406 17.09 13.86 15.17
N ARG A 407 17.56 12.63 15.41
CA ARG A 407 18.96 12.24 15.09
C ARG A 407 19.28 12.35 13.61
N LEU A 408 18.41 11.87 12.73
CA LEU A 408 18.58 12.00 11.28
C LEU A 408 18.62 13.46 10.83
N ALA A 409 17.73 14.31 11.37
CA ALA A 409 17.75 15.74 11.10
C ALA A 409 19.05 16.39 11.57
N SER A 410 19.52 16.06 12.78
CA SER A 410 20.77 16.61 13.34
C SER A 410 21.99 16.21 12.51
N LYS A 411 22.04 14.97 12.01
CA LYS A 411 23.10 14.50 11.10
C LYS A 411 23.10 15.32 9.82
N ARG A 412 21.95 15.48 9.14
CA ARG A 412 21.83 16.30 7.91
C ARG A 412 22.25 17.74 8.15
N ILE A 413 21.83 18.35 9.26
CA ILE A 413 22.24 19.70 9.64
C ILE A 413 23.76 19.78 9.87
N SER A 414 24.37 18.74 10.46
CA SER A 414 25.82 18.74 10.69
C SER A 414 26.64 18.75 9.38
N GLU A 415 26.05 18.27 8.29
CA GLU A 415 26.69 18.18 6.96
C GLU A 415 26.35 19.39 6.06
N SER A 416 25.36 20.21 6.45
CA SER A 416 24.88 21.37 5.68
C SER A 416 25.32 22.70 6.27
N ALA A 417 25.64 23.68 5.42
CA ALA A 417 25.94 25.05 5.85
C ALA A 417 24.69 25.82 6.29
N GLY A 418 23.53 25.45 5.79
CA GLY A 418 22.24 26.03 6.14
C GLY A 418 21.11 25.03 5.99
N ALA A 419 20.18 25.03 6.91
CA ALA A 419 18.99 24.17 6.84
C ALA A 419 17.73 24.89 7.30
N PHE A 420 16.64 24.70 6.56
CA PHE A 420 15.30 25.07 7.01
C PHE A 420 14.61 23.83 7.60
N VAL A 421 14.04 23.96 8.80
CA VAL A 421 13.42 22.86 9.51
C VAL A 421 11.98 23.20 9.89
N LEU A 422 11.02 22.40 9.42
CA LEU A 422 9.61 22.54 9.79
C LEU A 422 9.34 21.65 11.02
N LEU A 423 8.74 22.22 12.06
CA LEU A 423 8.47 21.54 13.32
C LEU A 423 6.98 21.38 13.59
N SER A 424 6.63 20.35 14.37
CA SER A 424 5.26 20.12 14.84
C SER A 424 4.93 20.95 16.08
N SER A 425 5.91 21.27 16.92
CA SER A 425 5.71 21.94 18.21
C SER A 425 6.92 22.74 18.66
N GLY A 426 6.71 23.68 19.60
CA GLY A 426 7.80 24.42 20.23
C GLY A 426 8.77 23.54 21.02
N GLY A 427 8.30 22.43 21.60
CA GLY A 427 9.15 21.48 22.33
C GLY A 427 10.18 20.79 21.45
N ASP A 428 9.93 20.66 20.15
CA ASP A 428 10.86 20.06 19.20
C ASP A 428 12.10 20.95 18.97
N VAL A 429 12.01 22.26 19.22
CA VAL A 429 13.16 23.20 19.18
C VAL A 429 14.22 22.79 20.20
N SER A 430 13.80 22.57 21.45
CA SER A 430 14.69 22.16 22.54
C SER A 430 15.32 20.80 22.29
N ARG A 431 14.53 19.84 21.78
CA ARG A 431 15.02 18.50 21.45
C ARG A 431 16.07 18.53 20.34
N LEU A 432 15.81 19.29 19.27
CA LEU A 432 16.75 19.43 18.16
C LEU A 432 18.05 20.13 18.58
N ARG A 433 17.95 21.22 19.35
CA ARG A 433 19.15 21.93 19.86
C ARG A 433 19.99 21.03 20.76
N ARG A 434 19.36 20.24 21.64
CA ARG A 434 20.07 19.27 22.47
C ARG A 434 20.82 18.25 21.60
N ALA A 435 20.15 17.65 20.62
CA ALA A 435 20.74 16.66 19.73
C ALA A 435 21.92 17.25 18.92
N LEU A 436 21.84 18.52 18.48
CA LEU A 436 22.94 19.22 17.81
C LEU A 436 24.13 19.42 18.77
N SER A 437 23.88 19.79 20.01
CA SER A 437 24.91 19.94 21.04
C SER A 437 25.61 18.61 21.37
N GLU A 438 24.86 17.52 21.47
CA GLU A 438 25.40 16.17 21.72
C GLU A 438 26.40 15.74 20.65
N ILE A 439 26.15 16.07 19.38
CA ILE A 439 27.07 15.81 18.26
C ILE A 439 28.07 16.95 17.99
N LYS A 440 28.18 17.91 18.91
CA LYS A 440 29.10 19.05 18.88
C LYS A 440 28.99 19.92 17.62
N VAL A 441 27.79 20.22 17.21
CA VAL A 441 27.49 21.17 16.12
C VAL A 441 27.19 22.53 16.71
N GLU A 442 28.08 23.49 16.51
CA GLU A 442 27.96 24.88 16.95
C GLU A 442 27.09 25.68 15.95
N ALA A 443 25.81 25.36 15.86
CA ALA A 443 24.89 25.98 14.92
C ALA A 443 24.14 27.14 15.55
N VAL A 444 23.96 28.21 14.79
CA VAL A 444 23.07 29.35 15.13
C VAL A 444 21.66 28.95 14.67
N VAL A 445 20.71 28.97 15.58
CA VAL A 445 19.32 28.58 15.34
C VAL A 445 18.41 29.79 15.37
N THR A 446 17.87 30.17 14.23
CA THR A 446 16.81 31.19 14.14
C THR A 446 15.46 30.52 14.19
N VAL A 447 14.69 30.77 15.22
CA VAL A 447 13.35 30.26 15.47
C VAL A 447 12.33 31.24 15.03
N ALA A 448 11.49 30.92 14.08
CA ALA A 448 10.37 31.72 13.64
C ALA A 448 9.05 31.04 14.04
N SER A 449 8.17 31.82 14.65
CA SER A 449 6.82 31.35 14.99
C SER A 449 5.74 32.29 14.48
N ASN A 450 4.59 31.71 14.15
CA ASN A 450 3.39 32.45 13.72
C ASN A 450 3.67 33.45 12.61
N LEU A 451 4.49 33.04 11.62
CA LEU A 451 4.86 33.92 10.50
C LEU A 451 3.63 34.51 9.82
N SER A 452 3.66 35.79 9.53
CA SER A 452 2.61 36.64 8.98
C SER A 452 1.45 37.02 9.92
N TYR A 453 1.31 36.39 11.07
CA TYR A 453 0.29 36.75 12.05
C TYR A 453 0.77 37.95 12.88
N GLU A 454 -0.17 38.65 13.57
CA GLU A 454 0.17 39.79 14.43
C GLU A 454 1.17 39.46 15.54
N ASN A 455 1.19 38.20 15.98
CA ASN A 455 2.11 37.69 16.98
C ASN A 455 3.32 36.98 16.37
N GLU A 456 3.73 37.36 15.14
CA GLU A 456 4.96 36.87 14.49
C GLU A 456 6.16 37.16 15.40
N THR A 457 6.96 36.11 15.67
CA THR A 457 8.25 36.25 16.35
C THR A 457 9.35 35.56 15.58
N ILE A 458 10.52 36.21 15.53
CA ILE A 458 11.75 35.64 14.98
C ILE A 458 12.85 35.91 16.01
N VAL A 459 13.39 34.82 16.58
CA VAL A 459 14.42 34.87 17.61
C VAL A 459 15.63 34.06 17.15
N THR A 460 16.81 34.61 17.29
CA THR A 460 18.08 33.91 16.98
C THR A 460 18.72 33.48 18.27
N LEU A 461 19.09 32.19 18.35
CA LEU A 461 19.75 31.56 19.49
C LEU A 461 21.14 31.12 19.08
N LEU A 462 22.13 31.57 19.82
CA LEU A 462 23.51 31.15 19.70
C LEU A 462 23.69 29.73 20.34
N PRO A 463 24.77 29.03 20.04
CA PRO A 463 25.02 27.68 20.62
C PRO A 463 25.00 27.67 22.15
N GLU A 464 25.55 28.73 22.78
CA GLU A 464 25.66 28.95 24.24
C GLU A 464 24.36 29.40 24.91
N ASP A 465 23.39 29.90 24.16
CA ASP A 465 22.16 30.40 24.73
C ASP A 465 21.30 29.28 25.32
N GLU A 466 20.65 29.58 26.45
CA GLU A 466 19.59 28.69 26.95
C GLU A 466 18.41 28.70 25.98
N THR A 467 17.79 27.53 25.80
CA THR A 467 16.59 27.43 24.95
C THR A 467 15.37 27.90 25.73
N PRO A 468 14.73 29.00 25.34
CA PRO A 468 13.52 29.45 26.01
C PRO A 468 12.39 28.43 25.81
N GLU A 469 11.40 28.46 26.68
CA GLU A 469 10.18 27.67 26.53
C GLU A 469 9.34 28.26 25.39
N PHE A 470 9.07 27.45 24.38
CA PHE A 470 8.22 27.83 23.25
C PHE A 470 6.80 27.29 23.45
N SER A 471 5.82 28.18 23.38
CA SER A 471 4.39 27.85 23.51
C SER A 471 3.87 27.00 22.32
N LYS A 472 2.59 26.66 22.35
CA LYS A 472 1.93 26.09 21.19
C LYS A 472 1.94 27.08 20.02
N GLY A 473 2.34 26.65 18.82
CA GLY A 473 2.41 27.50 17.64
C GLY A 473 2.92 26.74 16.42
N LEU A 474 3.01 27.46 15.31
CA LEU A 474 3.58 26.96 14.06
C LEU A 474 5.04 27.42 14.00
N TYR A 475 5.95 26.48 13.91
CA TYR A 475 7.38 26.78 13.96
C TYR A 475 8.09 26.37 12.67
N VAL A 476 8.95 27.26 12.20
CA VAL A 476 9.94 26.97 11.17
C VAL A 476 11.28 27.56 11.62
N LEU A 477 12.34 26.78 11.48
CA LEU A 477 13.68 27.19 11.84
C LEU A 477 14.51 27.46 10.60
N TYR A 478 15.46 28.38 10.74
CA TYR A 478 16.66 28.44 9.91
C TYR A 478 17.87 28.16 10.78
N ILE A 479 18.67 27.15 10.41
CA ILE A 479 19.85 26.75 11.14
C ILE A 479 21.07 27.05 10.27
N SER A 480 21.96 27.88 10.77
CA SER A 480 23.23 28.21 10.12
C SER A 480 24.36 27.45 10.83
N ASN A 481 25.02 26.58 10.11
CA ASN A 481 26.17 25.83 10.60
C ASN A 481 27.45 26.41 9.96
N PRO A 482 28.31 27.08 10.73
CA PRO A 482 29.50 27.71 10.19
C PRO A 482 30.59 26.72 9.82
N SER A 483 30.52 25.49 10.33
CA SER A 483 31.53 24.45 10.14
C SER A 483 30.91 23.11 9.70
N PRO A 484 30.27 23.07 8.50
CA PRO A 484 29.63 21.84 8.04
C PRO A 484 30.64 20.73 7.83
N LYS A 485 30.32 19.54 8.33
CA LYS A 485 31.11 18.33 8.11
C LYS A 485 30.99 17.94 6.65
N LYS A 486 32.12 17.91 5.94
CA LYS A 486 32.11 17.40 4.57
C LYS A 486 31.78 15.92 4.57
N ARG A 487 30.75 15.53 3.83
CA ARG A 487 30.42 14.12 3.63
C ARG A 487 31.55 13.44 2.86
N SER A 488 32.03 12.30 3.38
CA SER A 488 32.98 11.48 2.65
C SER A 488 32.30 10.88 1.41
N LEU A 489 33.01 10.88 0.28
CA LEU A 489 32.55 10.16 -0.92
C LEU A 489 32.59 8.63 -0.71
N PHE A 490 33.45 8.18 0.18
CA PHE A 490 33.56 6.80 0.64
C PHE A 490 33.41 6.81 2.16
N PRO A 491 32.21 6.62 2.69
CA PRO A 491 31.94 6.72 4.13
C PRO A 491 32.46 5.48 4.87
N THR A 492 33.77 5.29 4.84
CA THR A 492 34.47 4.24 5.60
C THR A 492 34.86 4.77 6.97
N ILE A 493 34.80 3.92 7.97
CA ILE A 493 35.11 4.25 9.37
C ILE A 493 36.32 3.44 9.81
N ASP A 494 37.33 4.10 10.39
CA ASP A 494 38.49 3.42 10.92
C ASP A 494 38.15 2.64 12.20
N ASP A 495 38.90 1.55 12.47
CA ASP A 495 38.65 0.68 13.63
C ASP A 495 38.78 1.42 14.97
N GLU A 496 39.67 2.43 15.02
CA GLU A 496 39.98 3.24 16.20
C GLU A 496 38.84 4.21 16.54
N GLU A 497 37.94 4.48 15.58
CA GLU A 497 36.79 5.35 15.81
C GLU A 497 35.67 4.66 16.58
N PHE A 498 35.61 3.32 16.55
CA PHE A 498 34.59 2.58 17.28
C PHE A 498 34.89 2.48 18.76
N ILE A 499 33.88 2.67 19.60
CA ILE A 499 33.93 2.31 21.02
C ILE A 499 33.95 0.79 21.09
N ARG A 500 34.88 0.26 21.85
CA ARG A 500 35.13 -1.19 21.97
C ARG A 500 35.31 -1.62 23.41
N ASN A 501 34.81 -2.80 23.69
CA ASN A 501 35.15 -3.59 24.88
C ASN A 501 35.78 -4.94 24.44
N LYS A 502 35.45 -6.03 25.09
CA LYS A 502 35.87 -7.38 24.69
C LYS A 502 35.04 -7.97 23.52
N THR A 503 34.03 -7.28 23.07
CA THR A 503 33.19 -7.74 21.96
C THR A 503 33.97 -7.76 20.65
N PRO A 504 33.95 -8.86 19.91
CA PRO A 504 34.57 -8.94 18.59
C PRO A 504 34.00 -7.88 17.64
N MET A 505 34.84 -7.34 16.77
CA MET A 505 34.49 -6.36 15.76
C MET A 505 35.05 -6.78 14.40
N THR A 506 34.28 -6.69 13.36
CA THR A 506 34.76 -6.87 12.00
C THR A 506 35.73 -5.74 11.64
N LYS A 507 36.95 -6.09 11.31
CA LYS A 507 38.02 -5.14 10.99
C LYS A 507 37.76 -4.36 9.73
N ALA A 508 38.24 -3.12 9.65
CA ALA A 508 37.94 -2.17 8.57
C ALA A 508 38.09 -2.79 7.16
N LEU A 509 39.22 -3.44 6.86
CA LEU A 509 39.45 -4.05 5.54
C LEU A 509 38.37 -5.09 5.18
N ILE A 510 37.96 -5.92 6.14
CA ILE A 510 36.89 -6.93 5.95
C ILE A 510 35.52 -6.27 5.86
N ARG A 511 35.28 -5.30 6.74
CA ARG A 511 34.00 -4.57 6.82
C ARG A 511 33.68 -3.81 5.53
N HIS A 512 34.67 -3.07 5.00
CA HIS A 512 34.54 -2.34 3.74
C HIS A 512 34.17 -3.29 2.58
N GLU A 513 34.83 -4.43 2.50
CA GLU A 513 34.56 -5.42 1.47
C GLU A 513 33.16 -6.07 1.67
N CYS A 514 32.79 -6.39 2.90
CA CYS A 514 31.46 -6.91 3.19
C CYS A 514 30.35 -5.92 2.78
N VAL A 515 30.50 -4.64 3.12
CA VAL A 515 29.53 -3.60 2.76
C VAL A 515 29.47 -3.43 1.23
N ARG A 516 30.59 -3.49 0.52
CA ARG A 516 30.62 -3.48 -0.96
C ARG A 516 29.87 -4.68 -1.55
N LEU A 517 30.11 -5.88 -1.01
CA LEU A 517 29.52 -7.15 -1.50
C LEU A 517 28.02 -7.24 -1.24
N LEU A 518 27.51 -6.55 -0.22
CA LEU A 518 26.05 -6.45 0.02
C LEU A 518 25.31 -5.77 -1.14
N GLY A 519 25.99 -4.91 -1.91
CA GLY A 519 25.41 -4.29 -3.10
C GLY A 519 24.16 -3.46 -2.83
N LEU A 520 24.13 -2.77 -1.67
CA LEU A 520 22.97 -2.02 -1.16
C LEU A 520 22.52 -0.91 -2.11
N LYS A 521 21.23 -0.70 -2.17
CA LYS A 521 20.55 0.34 -2.96
C LYS A 521 19.74 1.26 -2.04
N GLU A 522 19.36 2.42 -2.55
CA GLU A 522 18.45 3.33 -1.86
C GLU A 522 17.15 2.63 -1.46
N GLY A 523 16.80 2.74 -0.17
CA GLY A 523 15.57 2.16 0.38
C GLY A 523 15.66 0.69 0.78
N ASP A 524 16.77 0.00 0.55
CA ASP A 524 16.94 -1.40 0.93
C ASP A 524 16.85 -1.62 2.45
N VAL A 525 16.40 -2.80 2.80
CA VAL A 525 16.36 -3.33 4.17
C VAL A 525 17.55 -4.27 4.38
N LEU A 526 18.45 -3.93 5.30
CA LEU A 526 19.61 -4.74 5.69
C LEU A 526 19.37 -5.41 7.05
N TYR A 527 19.63 -6.71 7.14
CA TYR A 527 19.78 -7.42 8.41
C TYR A 527 21.25 -7.63 8.72
N ASP A 528 21.71 -7.15 9.88
CA ASP A 528 23.06 -7.42 10.43
C ASP A 528 22.95 -8.44 11.57
N VAL A 529 23.31 -9.69 11.28
CA VAL A 529 23.13 -10.83 12.19
C VAL A 529 24.44 -11.13 12.94
N GLY A 530 24.34 -11.13 14.28
CA GLY A 530 25.49 -11.24 15.15
C GLY A 530 26.34 -9.97 15.08
N SER A 531 25.67 -8.83 15.20
CA SER A 531 26.22 -7.51 14.90
C SER A 531 27.38 -7.06 15.81
N GLY A 532 27.52 -7.65 16.98
CA GLY A 532 28.62 -7.36 17.92
C GLY A 532 28.65 -5.87 18.29
N THR A 533 29.73 -5.17 17.90
CA THR A 533 29.87 -3.72 18.12
C THR A 533 28.98 -2.85 17.20
N GLY A 534 28.26 -3.46 16.26
CA GLY A 534 27.47 -2.78 15.25
C GLY A 534 28.27 -2.16 14.10
N SER A 535 29.54 -2.53 13.95
CA SER A 535 30.43 -1.84 13.02
C SER A 535 30.00 -1.96 11.55
N VAL A 536 29.47 -3.11 11.12
CA VAL A 536 28.95 -3.30 9.75
C VAL A 536 27.63 -2.57 9.55
N ALA A 537 26.71 -2.69 10.51
CA ALA A 537 25.44 -1.96 10.49
C ALA A 537 25.65 -0.44 10.37
N ILE A 538 26.58 0.12 11.18
CA ILE A 538 26.86 1.56 11.23
C ILE A 538 27.48 2.04 9.91
N GLU A 539 28.45 1.32 9.37
CA GLU A 539 29.09 1.68 8.11
C GLU A 539 28.11 1.59 6.93
N ALA A 540 27.30 0.53 6.87
CA ALA A 540 26.26 0.38 5.88
C ALA A 540 25.19 1.51 5.98
N ALA A 541 24.73 1.81 7.19
CA ALA A 541 23.78 2.88 7.45
C ALA A 541 24.28 4.27 7.04
N GLY A 542 25.60 4.47 7.07
CA GLY A 542 26.29 5.69 6.64
C GLY A 542 26.22 5.94 5.13
N LEU A 543 25.92 4.92 4.31
CA LEU A 543 25.83 5.07 2.85
C LEU A 543 24.62 5.92 2.44
N SER A 544 23.47 5.70 3.09
CA SER A 544 22.24 6.46 2.80
C SER A 544 21.30 6.48 3.99
N ASP A 545 20.65 7.63 4.21
CA ASP A 545 19.60 7.78 5.23
C ASP A 545 18.31 7.02 4.87
N SER A 546 18.14 6.62 3.60
CA SER A 546 16.99 5.83 3.14
C SER A 546 17.08 4.36 3.50
N LEU A 547 18.29 3.84 3.78
CA LEU A 547 18.48 2.46 4.23
C LEU A 547 17.80 2.22 5.57
N LYS A 548 17.22 1.02 5.73
CA LYS A 548 16.70 0.53 7.00
C LYS A 548 17.56 -0.63 7.46
N VAL A 549 18.24 -0.46 8.56
CA VAL A 549 19.15 -1.50 9.10
C VAL A 549 18.56 -2.08 10.37
N PHE A 550 18.41 -3.40 10.42
CA PHE A 550 18.02 -4.15 11.61
C PHE A 550 19.21 -4.94 12.10
N SER A 551 19.66 -4.63 13.31
CA SER A 551 20.86 -5.19 13.92
C SER A 551 20.47 -6.18 15.00
N PHE A 552 20.80 -7.46 14.82
CA PHE A 552 20.40 -8.55 15.73
C PHE A 552 21.60 -8.97 16.59
N GLU A 553 21.47 -8.83 17.89
CA GLU A 553 22.51 -9.23 18.87
C GLU A 553 21.87 -9.80 20.14
N LYS A 554 22.43 -10.88 20.67
CA LYS A 554 21.94 -11.55 21.88
C LYS A 554 22.73 -11.25 23.15
N LYS A 555 23.98 -10.76 23.02
CA LYS A 555 24.86 -10.53 24.16
C LYS A 555 24.67 -9.14 24.71
N THR A 556 24.28 -9.02 25.96
CA THR A 556 24.05 -7.73 26.65
C THR A 556 25.25 -6.80 26.58
N GLU A 557 26.45 -7.32 26.77
CA GLU A 557 27.72 -6.52 26.73
C GLU A 557 28.01 -5.95 25.32
N ALA A 558 27.58 -6.66 24.27
CA ALA A 558 27.69 -6.20 22.89
C ALA A 558 26.59 -5.15 22.57
N LEU A 559 25.38 -5.36 23.06
CA LEU A 559 24.28 -4.41 22.92
C LEU A 559 24.59 -3.05 23.57
N GLU A 560 25.24 -3.04 24.75
CA GLU A 560 25.67 -1.81 25.41
C GLU A 560 26.65 -1.01 24.55
N VAL A 561 27.72 -1.65 24.10
CA VAL A 561 28.72 -1.01 23.21
C VAL A 561 28.10 -0.56 21.88
N GLN A 562 27.19 -1.35 21.34
CA GLN A 562 26.50 -0.98 20.11
C GLN A 562 25.64 0.26 20.29
N ARG A 563 24.89 0.39 21.40
CA ARG A 563 24.13 1.61 21.71
C ARG A 563 25.02 2.85 21.76
N GLU A 564 26.16 2.76 22.45
CA GLU A 564 27.12 3.87 22.52
C GLU A 564 27.67 4.24 21.12
N ASN A 565 27.96 3.24 20.27
CA ASN A 565 28.36 3.49 18.89
C ASN A 565 27.26 4.12 18.05
N LEU A 566 26.00 3.66 18.17
CA LEU A 566 24.86 4.24 17.47
C LEU A 566 24.66 5.72 17.81
N GLU A 567 24.85 6.09 19.08
CA GLU A 567 24.79 7.49 19.53
C GLU A 567 25.97 8.27 18.96
N LYS A 568 27.22 7.76 19.10
CA LYS A 568 28.41 8.41 18.59
C LYS A 568 28.35 8.74 17.10
N PHE A 569 27.85 7.81 16.28
CA PHE A 569 27.75 7.98 14.83
C PHE A 569 26.40 8.55 14.37
N SER A 570 25.52 8.91 15.30
CA SER A 570 24.20 9.48 15.00
C SER A 570 23.33 8.63 14.03
N CYS A 571 23.40 7.30 14.19
CA CYS A 571 22.71 6.36 13.30
C CYS A 571 21.23 6.28 13.62
N GLY A 572 20.41 7.13 12.98
CA GLY A 572 18.96 7.11 13.14
C GLY A 572 18.23 6.03 12.32
N ASN A 573 18.90 5.45 11.34
CA ASN A 573 18.32 4.45 10.44
C ASN A 573 18.67 2.99 10.82
N ILE A 574 19.16 2.76 12.05
CA ILE A 574 19.41 1.44 12.61
C ILE A 574 18.43 1.15 13.75
N ALA A 575 17.75 0.03 13.67
CA ALA A 575 16.95 -0.54 14.77
C ALA A 575 17.72 -1.71 15.39
N LEU A 576 17.98 -1.63 16.70
CA LEU A 576 18.65 -2.68 17.44
C LEU A 576 17.61 -3.67 17.98
N ILE A 577 17.77 -4.94 17.63
CA ILE A 577 16.89 -6.03 18.06
C ILE A 577 17.68 -6.96 18.96
N GLU A 578 17.26 -7.05 20.22
CA GLU A 578 17.84 -7.92 21.23
C GLU A 578 17.33 -9.34 21.08
N GLY A 579 18.22 -10.28 20.83
CA GLY A 579 17.87 -11.70 20.74
C GLY A 579 18.67 -12.47 19.72
N GLU A 580 18.38 -13.75 19.62
CA GLU A 580 19.09 -14.66 18.74
C GLU A 580 18.38 -14.81 17.39
N ALA A 581 19.12 -14.58 16.30
CA ALA A 581 18.64 -14.86 14.96
C ALA A 581 18.58 -16.39 14.70
N PRO A 582 17.59 -16.89 13.94
CA PRO A 582 16.54 -16.13 13.25
C PRO A 582 15.25 -15.89 14.08
N ASP A 583 15.22 -16.28 15.35
CA ASP A 583 13.99 -16.31 16.17
C ASP A 583 13.36 -14.91 16.31
N THR A 584 14.19 -13.86 16.26
CA THR A 584 13.77 -12.45 16.37
C THR A 584 13.57 -11.74 15.03
N PHE A 585 13.72 -12.41 13.88
CA PHE A 585 13.52 -11.77 12.57
C PHE A 585 12.13 -11.13 12.38
N LYS A 586 11.09 -11.71 12.99
CA LYS A 586 9.73 -11.16 12.96
C LYS A 586 9.60 -9.77 13.58
N GLU A 587 10.53 -9.39 14.46
CA GLU A 587 10.52 -8.09 15.15
C GLU A 587 10.94 -6.94 14.22
N ALA A 588 11.62 -7.24 13.13
CA ALA A 588 11.96 -6.25 12.10
C ALA A 588 10.72 -5.72 11.34
N GLY A 589 9.67 -6.55 11.21
CA GLY A 589 8.42 -6.17 10.54
C GLY A 589 8.50 -6.04 9.02
N GLU A 590 9.70 -6.03 8.43
CA GLU A 590 9.95 -5.94 6.98
C GLU A 590 10.97 -7.01 6.56
N ALA A 591 10.77 -7.64 5.40
CA ALA A 591 11.71 -8.64 4.89
C ALA A 591 13.01 -7.98 4.36
N PRO A 592 14.20 -8.61 4.56
CA PRO A 592 15.46 -8.04 4.12
C PRO A 592 15.65 -8.09 2.60
N ASP A 593 16.32 -7.09 2.04
CA ASP A 593 16.89 -7.10 0.68
C ASP A 593 18.33 -7.62 0.72
N ALA A 594 19.02 -7.38 1.83
CA ALA A 594 20.36 -7.88 2.09
C ALA A 594 20.51 -8.39 3.52
N VAL A 595 21.36 -9.39 3.72
CA VAL A 595 21.71 -9.95 5.04
C VAL A 595 23.21 -10.07 5.17
N PHE A 596 23.77 -9.46 6.20
CA PHE A 596 25.14 -9.72 6.65
C PHE A 596 25.11 -10.69 7.83
N ILE A 597 25.97 -11.69 7.83
CA ILE A 597 26.11 -12.66 8.92
C ILE A 597 27.54 -12.62 9.44
N GLY A 598 27.75 -11.87 10.54
CA GLY A 598 29.03 -11.73 11.24
C GLY A 598 29.27 -12.83 12.26
N GLY A 599 28.18 -13.44 12.77
CA GLY A 599 28.25 -14.55 13.71
C GLY A 599 26.91 -15.28 13.78
N SER A 600 26.94 -16.60 13.57
CA SER A 600 25.73 -17.45 13.54
C SER A 600 25.53 -18.29 14.82
N THR A 601 26.56 -18.37 15.67
CA THR A 601 26.55 -19.24 16.87
C THR A 601 26.17 -20.70 16.57
N GLY A 602 26.57 -21.22 15.40
CA GLY A 602 26.24 -22.58 14.94
C GLY A 602 24.84 -22.74 14.33
N ARG A 603 24.11 -21.64 14.12
CA ARG A 603 22.75 -21.63 13.54
C ARG A 603 22.69 -21.10 12.10
N LEU A 604 23.81 -21.19 11.36
CA LEU A 604 23.87 -20.65 9.98
C LEU A 604 22.76 -21.26 9.10
N GLY A 605 22.55 -22.57 9.19
CA GLY A 605 21.52 -23.28 8.42
C GLY A 605 20.10 -22.77 8.74
N ASP A 606 19.77 -22.50 10.01
CA ASP A 606 18.47 -21.97 10.43
C ASP A 606 18.27 -20.55 9.91
N ILE A 607 19.31 -19.70 10.00
CA ILE A 607 19.29 -18.33 9.50
C ILE A 607 19.01 -18.32 8.00
N LEU A 608 19.76 -19.09 7.21
CA LEU A 608 19.57 -19.19 5.76
C LEU A 608 18.20 -19.74 5.39
N LYS A 609 17.70 -20.73 6.14
CA LYS A 609 16.36 -21.25 5.96
C LYS A 609 15.27 -20.17 6.19
N ALA A 610 15.44 -19.35 7.24
CA ALA A 610 14.52 -18.25 7.51
C ALA A 610 14.58 -17.18 6.39
N VAL A 611 15.79 -16.83 5.90
CA VAL A 611 15.95 -15.90 4.78
C VAL A 611 15.26 -16.42 3.50
N LYS A 612 15.37 -17.72 3.19
CA LYS A 612 14.69 -18.35 2.04
C LYS A 612 13.16 -18.18 2.09
N THR A 613 12.58 -18.01 3.25
CA THR A 613 11.12 -17.85 3.41
C THR A 613 10.66 -16.41 3.29
N CYS A 614 11.55 -15.44 3.08
CA CYS A 614 11.21 -14.02 3.00
C CYS A 614 10.42 -13.61 1.73
N GLY A 615 10.33 -14.48 0.73
CA GLY A 615 9.50 -14.28 -0.48
C GLY A 615 10.08 -13.31 -1.50
N LYS A 616 11.35 -12.89 -1.36
CA LYS A 616 12.07 -12.05 -2.33
C LYS A 616 13.53 -12.50 -2.46
N ASN A 617 14.19 -12.05 -3.52
CA ASN A 617 15.62 -12.28 -3.70
C ASN A 617 16.40 -11.51 -2.64
N VAL A 618 17.31 -12.19 -1.95
CA VAL A 618 18.09 -11.60 -0.86
C VAL A 618 19.59 -11.76 -1.14
N ARG A 619 20.33 -10.67 -1.09
CA ARG A 619 21.80 -10.70 -1.12
C ARG A 619 22.33 -11.07 0.25
N VAL A 620 23.16 -12.11 0.34
CA VAL A 620 23.75 -12.57 1.60
C VAL A 620 25.25 -12.45 1.55
N VAL A 621 25.83 -11.90 2.63
CA VAL A 621 27.29 -11.85 2.85
C VAL A 621 27.60 -12.45 4.21
N ILE A 622 28.51 -13.41 4.25
CA ILE A 622 28.90 -14.15 5.46
C ILE A 622 30.40 -14.00 5.70
N THR A 623 30.80 -13.79 6.94
CA THR A 623 32.20 -13.88 7.36
C THR A 623 32.43 -15.14 8.19
N ALA A 624 33.54 -15.83 7.93
CA ALA A 624 33.96 -17.02 8.70
C ALA A 624 35.43 -16.98 9.06
N ILE A 625 35.72 -17.28 10.32
CA ILE A 625 37.04 -17.43 10.86
C ILE A 625 37.29 -18.86 11.39
N THR A 626 36.24 -19.64 11.61
CA THR A 626 36.31 -21.01 12.09
C THR A 626 36.20 -22.02 10.95
N MET A 627 36.86 -23.15 11.07
CA MET A 627 36.83 -24.22 10.07
C MET A 627 35.41 -24.83 9.91
N GLU A 628 34.65 -24.84 10.98
CA GLU A 628 33.29 -25.32 11.01
C GLU A 628 32.40 -24.46 10.08
N THR A 629 32.40 -23.14 10.30
CA THR A 629 31.62 -22.21 9.47
C THR A 629 32.12 -22.18 8.02
N MET A 630 33.43 -22.27 7.79
CA MET A 630 34.02 -22.38 6.45
C MET A 630 33.50 -23.62 5.72
N ASN A 631 33.41 -24.78 6.43
CA ASN A 631 32.87 -26.01 5.86
C ASN A 631 31.34 -25.89 5.53
N GLU A 632 30.59 -25.21 6.39
CA GLU A 632 29.16 -24.92 6.09
C GLU A 632 29.04 -24.06 4.83
N ILE A 633 29.85 -22.99 4.69
CA ILE A 633 29.86 -22.12 3.50
C ILE A 633 30.21 -22.91 2.23
N LEU A 634 31.21 -23.80 2.28
CA LEU A 634 31.62 -24.59 1.12
C LEU A 634 30.51 -25.54 0.63
N ARG A 635 29.60 -25.99 1.50
CA ARG A 635 28.45 -26.81 1.14
C ARG A 635 27.33 -26.01 0.48
N LEU A 636 27.32 -24.69 0.58
CA LEU A 636 26.29 -23.83 -0.04
C LEU A 636 26.25 -23.96 -1.57
N LYS A 637 27.36 -24.36 -2.20
CA LYS A 637 27.42 -24.62 -3.64
C LYS A 637 26.47 -25.74 -4.11
N GLU A 638 26.05 -26.61 -3.18
CA GLU A 638 25.16 -27.74 -3.44
C GLU A 638 23.67 -27.34 -3.27
N ASP A 639 23.41 -26.13 -2.76
CA ASP A 639 22.08 -25.64 -2.49
C ASP A 639 21.46 -25.01 -3.76
N PRO A 640 20.35 -25.54 -4.28
CA PRO A 640 19.75 -25.09 -5.53
C PRO A 640 19.15 -23.68 -5.46
N ASP A 641 18.86 -23.17 -4.26
CA ASP A 641 18.29 -21.82 -4.07
C ASP A 641 19.39 -20.72 -4.04
N ILE A 642 20.68 -21.11 -4.11
CA ILE A 642 21.81 -20.18 -4.04
C ILE A 642 22.39 -19.92 -5.44
N ARG A 643 22.59 -18.64 -5.75
CA ARG A 643 23.16 -18.18 -7.03
C ARG A 643 24.34 -17.25 -6.78
N GLU A 644 25.23 -17.25 -7.77
CA GLU A 644 26.40 -16.33 -7.78
C GLU A 644 27.25 -16.42 -6.50
N LEU A 645 27.50 -17.63 -6.03
CA LEU A 645 28.34 -17.84 -4.84
C LEU A 645 29.80 -17.44 -5.16
N ASP A 646 30.23 -16.33 -4.57
CA ASP A 646 31.62 -15.83 -4.59
C ASP A 646 32.23 -16.03 -3.22
N ILE A 647 33.42 -16.65 -3.17
CA ILE A 647 34.14 -16.92 -1.92
C ILE A 647 35.53 -16.30 -2.03
N GLN A 648 35.84 -15.43 -1.11
CA GLN A 648 37.12 -14.72 -1.02
C GLN A 648 37.78 -15.01 0.33
N GLN A 649 39.12 -15.04 0.35
CA GLN A 649 39.87 -15.02 1.60
C GLN A 649 40.64 -13.70 1.68
N ILE A 650 40.45 -12.96 2.77
CA ILE A 650 41.04 -11.66 2.98
C ILE A 650 41.97 -11.72 4.18
N THR A 651 43.22 -11.21 4.01
CA THR A 651 44.21 -11.12 5.05
C THR A 651 44.83 -9.74 5.00
N GLY A 652 44.77 -9.01 6.10
CA GLY A 652 45.39 -7.69 6.24
C GLY A 652 46.71 -7.76 7.05
N SER A 653 47.67 -6.92 6.71
CA SER A 653 48.84 -6.68 7.54
C SER A 653 49.00 -5.18 7.71
N ARG A 654 49.27 -4.76 8.95
CA ARG A 654 49.50 -3.35 9.28
C ARG A 654 50.87 -3.20 9.99
N ALA A 655 51.52 -2.08 9.78
CA ALA A 655 52.73 -1.76 10.49
C ALA A 655 52.37 -1.31 11.93
N GLU A 656 52.88 -2.02 12.92
CA GLU A 656 52.79 -1.63 14.33
C GLU A 656 54.18 -1.19 14.84
N LYS A 657 54.21 -0.09 15.61
CA LYS A 657 55.42 0.45 16.18
C LYS A 657 55.92 -0.46 17.30
N ALA A 658 57.14 -0.94 17.18
CA ALA A 658 57.84 -1.74 18.18
C ALA A 658 59.18 -1.07 18.49
N GLY A 659 59.24 -0.26 19.52
CA GLY A 659 60.39 0.57 19.83
C GLY A 659 60.69 1.59 18.73
N ASN A 660 61.90 1.51 18.13
CA ASN A 660 62.32 2.37 17.02
C ASN A 660 61.96 1.80 15.62
N TYR A 661 61.31 0.65 15.54
CA TYR A 661 60.99 -0.05 14.30
C TYR A 661 59.47 -0.12 14.07
N ASN A 662 59.07 -0.30 12.82
CA ASN A 662 57.72 -0.64 12.43
C ASN A 662 57.73 -2.11 11.96
N LEU A 663 57.00 -2.97 12.66
CA LEU A 663 56.87 -4.39 12.32
C LEU A 663 55.52 -4.64 11.64
N MET A 664 55.54 -5.40 10.55
CA MET A 664 54.29 -5.84 9.92
C MET A 664 53.64 -6.92 10.77
N LYS A 665 52.45 -6.63 11.27
CA LYS A 665 51.59 -7.56 11.99
C LYS A 665 50.42 -7.96 11.14
N THR A 666 50.23 -9.25 10.98
CA THR A 666 49.17 -9.82 10.13
C THR A 666 47.98 -10.17 11.00
N ASP A 667 46.81 -9.74 10.56
CA ASP A 667 45.54 -10.16 11.14
C ASP A 667 45.20 -11.60 10.70
N ASN A 668 44.29 -12.27 11.42
CA ASN A 668 43.79 -13.57 11.02
C ASN A 668 43.08 -13.46 9.67
N SER A 669 43.30 -14.46 8.82
CA SER A 669 42.58 -14.57 7.56
C SER A 669 41.09 -14.78 7.83
N VAL A 670 40.26 -14.07 7.10
CA VAL A 670 38.79 -14.18 7.16
C VAL A 670 38.27 -14.64 5.79
N MET A 671 37.50 -15.71 5.78
CA MET A 671 36.73 -16.08 4.58
C MET A 671 35.50 -15.21 4.51
N VAL A 672 35.24 -14.63 3.33
CA VAL A 672 34.01 -13.87 3.03
C VAL A 672 33.30 -14.57 1.88
N ALA A 673 32.05 -14.91 2.08
CA ALA A 673 31.21 -15.48 1.04
C ALA A 673 30.05 -14.56 0.74
N ALA A 674 29.77 -14.34 -0.54
CA ALA A 674 28.68 -13.49 -1.00
C ALA A 674 27.86 -14.22 -2.07
N PHE A 675 26.53 -14.22 -1.96
CA PHE A 675 25.63 -14.93 -2.88
C PHE A 675 24.23 -14.35 -2.84
N TRP A 676 23.40 -14.78 -3.76
CA TRP A 676 21.97 -14.50 -3.77
C TRP A 676 21.19 -15.72 -3.29
N ILE A 677 20.19 -15.50 -2.46
CA ILE A 677 19.10 -16.44 -2.21
C ILE A 677 17.95 -16.01 -3.10
N GLU A 678 17.54 -16.87 -4.05
CA GLU A 678 16.40 -16.58 -4.91
C GLU A 678 15.10 -16.84 -4.13
N ALA A 679 14.14 -15.94 -4.33
CA ALA A 679 12.77 -16.19 -3.93
C ALA A 679 12.32 -17.51 -4.60
N LYS A 680 11.74 -18.44 -3.85
CA LYS A 680 11.13 -19.62 -4.45
C LYS A 680 9.96 -19.13 -5.31
N ASN A 681 10.22 -18.90 -6.59
CA ASN A 681 9.18 -18.86 -7.60
C ASN A 681 8.52 -20.23 -7.57
N GLY A 682 7.19 -20.26 -7.39
CA GLY A 682 6.42 -21.52 -7.34
C GLY A 682 6.38 -22.27 -8.67
N ASN A 683 7.51 -22.31 -9.42
CA ASN A 683 7.68 -23.06 -10.66
C ASN A 683 9.11 -23.57 -10.71
N ASN A 684 9.29 -24.78 -10.18
CA ASN A 684 10.23 -25.78 -10.75
C ASN A 684 10.02 -27.08 -9.97
N THR A 685 9.04 -27.85 -10.39
CA THR A 685 9.07 -29.31 -10.30
C THR A 685 8.93 -29.82 -11.72
N GLU A 686 10.01 -29.74 -12.49
CA GLU A 686 10.29 -30.67 -13.55
C GLU A 686 11.43 -31.59 -13.06
N GLU A 687 11.10 -32.77 -12.72
CA GLU A 687 11.63 -34.12 -12.96
C GLU A 687 11.10 -35.13 -11.93
#